data_3afcefa077654b4feef002fe77b535b3
#
_entry.id   3afcefa077654b4feef002fe77b535b3
#
_cell.length_a   1.000
_cell.length_b   1.000
_cell.length_c   1.000
_cell.angle_alpha   90.00
_cell.angle_beta   90.00
_cell.angle_gamma   90.00
#
_symmetry.space_group_name_H-M   'P 1'
#
loop_
_entity.id
_entity.type
_entity.pdbx_description
1 polymer ?
#
loop_
_entity_poly.entity_id
_entity_poly.type
_entity_poly.pdbx_seq_one_letter_code
_entity_poly.pdbx_strand_id
1 'polypeptide(L)'
;MKAEGSLSVFFSMLFPLMILFLLSLLSFGRARMLRAALLRDQELAAKNVLAEYSGELVRKYGLYMIPSSRLEESFGFYLAKNSYHPFGAYEIQNLSVLPEKTLVEPEVLEKEIVRFMEDRWVLDSVPEILSLFSELEEKEEVKKDYARYRHSAELYLIQTLYSRLITDVYGVRDDGGRNEAAVLRFLKNELKLPTVLAAAENSLAILMATGATGGIGEAGAAGETGEAGEMEALYEELVILEQAKGEISTVRDLTREAEELCGQISEELRSLIELEEEEREEGQLTEETSLLTDLKITPEMLERAGKVLSKNAAFLENAEAVIDSLLAESVPEDFSDLYDLQRYDYQITLPHEASPARSLDLSGLFQELRGYSVDVETLAPDRQLEFPENILTESENRDFSPLSLSLSLDLETLKEHFLTAEYGLGMFCNFRQVILQQEGEVPRNLRHDPMTGRFLSNETEFLLVGQDNEYKNVEGTRKRMVALRTLLNMAYLLADPEKRQQIEELAAMTGGILLPGIGNAVAYGLILTGWSVAESVEDYRALTRGIRVPLMKDRESFRTDLSTLLAGESPEEQYQNNEGMSYRQYLRILLLMENQEKLIRRIQTLLRLNEPSVLLEESVTAFRVSGTVLPENGMPPSMDFSGEYGYE
;
A
#
# COMPACT_ATOMS: atom_id res chain seq x y z
N MET A 1 -92.16 63.53 -14.94
CA MET A 1 -91.89 62.54 -13.89
C MET A 1 -91.60 61.14 -14.57
N LYS A 2 -90.57 61.00 -15.41
CA LYS A 2 -90.19 59.73 -15.98
C LYS A 2 -88.66 59.41 -15.85
N ALA A 3 -87.85 60.30 -15.28
CA ALA A 3 -86.42 60.08 -15.14
C ALA A 3 -86.01 59.55 -13.73
N GLU A 4 -86.78 59.78 -12.70
CA GLU A 4 -86.42 59.32 -11.33
C GLU A 4 -86.55 57.81 -11.07
N GLY A 5 -87.49 57.15 -11.76
CA GLY A 5 -87.67 55.68 -11.63
C GLY A 5 -86.55 54.85 -12.29
N SER A 6 -85.94 55.35 -13.34
CA SER A 6 -84.83 54.67 -14.06
C SER A 6 -83.53 54.71 -13.28
N LEU A 7 -83.28 55.83 -12.51
CA LEU A 7 -82.08 55.97 -11.72
C LEU A 7 -82.11 55.01 -10.48
N SER A 8 -83.29 54.86 -9.89
CA SER A 8 -83.50 53.94 -8.75
C SER A 8 -83.29 52.47 -9.12
N VAL A 9 -83.79 52.10 -10.31
CA VAL A 9 -83.59 50.75 -10.83
C VAL A 9 -82.09 50.48 -11.17
N PHE A 10 -81.45 51.51 -11.75
CA PHE A 10 -79.99 51.40 -12.03
C PHE A 10 -79.19 51.28 -10.75
N PHE A 11 -79.41 52.04 -9.72
CA PHE A 11 -78.72 51.88 -8.46
C PHE A 11 -79.08 50.60 -7.74
N SER A 12 -80.29 50.09 -7.83
CA SER A 12 -80.69 48.82 -7.24
C SER A 12 -79.97 47.59 -7.89
N MET A 13 -79.58 47.70 -9.17
CA MET A 13 -78.79 46.71 -9.87
C MET A 13 -77.29 46.90 -9.64
N LEU A 14 -76.79 48.15 -9.58
CA LEU A 14 -75.40 48.47 -9.42
C LEU A 14 -74.89 48.14 -7.98
N PHE A 15 -75.73 48.36 -6.99
CA PHE A 15 -75.33 48.17 -5.56
C PHE A 15 -75.00 46.72 -5.22
N PRO A 16 -75.80 45.71 -5.57
CA PRO A 16 -75.40 44.31 -5.38
C PRO A 16 -74.15 43.92 -6.15
N LEU A 17 -73.95 44.46 -7.34
CA LEU A 17 -72.78 44.17 -8.18
C LEU A 17 -71.51 44.80 -7.54
N MET A 18 -71.61 46.01 -6.96
CA MET A 18 -70.55 46.65 -6.22
C MET A 18 -70.22 45.90 -4.93
N ILE A 19 -71.22 45.39 -4.21
CA ILE A 19 -71.02 44.55 -3.04
C ILE A 19 -70.33 43.24 -3.44
N LEU A 20 -70.74 42.55 -4.51
CA LEU A 20 -70.10 41.36 -5.01
C LEU A 20 -68.64 41.62 -5.42
N PHE A 21 -68.36 42.77 -6.05
CA PHE A 21 -67.01 43.19 -6.38
C PHE A 21 -66.14 43.45 -5.14
N LEU A 22 -66.69 44.16 -4.12
CA LEU A 22 -66.01 44.38 -2.84
C LEU A 22 -65.74 43.05 -2.09
N LEU A 23 -66.72 42.14 -2.06
CA LEU A 23 -66.56 40.83 -1.45
C LEU A 23 -65.53 39.98 -2.23
N SER A 24 -65.47 40.09 -3.54
CA SER A 24 -64.44 39.43 -4.36
C SER A 24 -63.05 40.00 -4.08
N LEU A 25 -62.88 41.32 -3.96
CA LEU A 25 -61.64 41.97 -3.59
C LEU A 25 -61.18 41.56 -2.17
N LEU A 26 -62.11 41.54 -1.20
CA LEU A 26 -61.81 41.11 0.15
C LEU A 26 -61.41 39.63 0.20
N SER A 27 -62.12 38.75 -0.55
CA SER A 27 -61.78 37.34 -0.66
C SER A 27 -60.40 37.13 -1.30
N PHE A 28 -60.11 37.89 -2.37
CA PHE A 28 -58.80 37.86 -3.02
C PHE A 28 -57.68 38.37 -2.09
N GLY A 29 -57.95 39.46 -1.34
CA GLY A 29 -57.01 39.99 -0.34
C GLY A 29 -56.72 38.95 0.77
N ARG A 30 -57.77 38.31 1.27
CA ARG A 30 -57.64 37.22 2.26
C ARG A 30 -56.84 36.03 1.75
N ALA A 31 -57.14 35.59 0.53
CA ALA A 31 -56.42 34.47 -0.12
C ALA A 31 -54.92 34.77 -0.26
N ARG A 32 -54.56 36.01 -0.66
CA ARG A 32 -53.16 36.45 -0.73
C ARG A 32 -52.47 36.47 0.61
N MET A 33 -53.14 37.01 1.65
CA MET A 33 -52.62 37.04 2.99
C MET A 33 -52.40 35.65 3.58
N LEU A 34 -53.36 34.72 3.33
CA LEU A 34 -53.28 33.35 3.79
C LEU A 34 -52.15 32.61 3.08
N ARG A 35 -51.94 32.84 1.77
CA ARG A 35 -50.80 32.26 1.04
C ARG A 35 -49.44 32.79 1.55
N ALA A 36 -49.35 34.09 1.84
CA ALA A 36 -48.13 34.64 2.41
C ALA A 36 -47.86 34.13 3.84
N ALA A 37 -48.93 33.90 4.63
CA ALA A 37 -48.82 33.27 5.93
C ALA A 37 -48.35 31.80 5.81
N LEU A 38 -48.93 31.01 4.91
CA LEU A 38 -48.53 29.64 4.67
C LEU A 38 -47.04 29.51 4.31
N LEU A 39 -46.54 30.40 3.46
CA LEU A 39 -45.11 30.40 3.11
C LEU A 39 -44.21 30.68 4.32
N ARG A 40 -44.62 31.64 5.17
CA ARG A 40 -43.88 31.93 6.41
C ARG A 40 -43.99 30.79 7.43
N ASP A 41 -45.14 30.17 7.54
CA ASP A 41 -45.37 29.06 8.48
C ASP A 41 -44.58 27.80 8.04
N GLN A 42 -44.45 27.57 6.75
CA GLN A 42 -43.59 26.57 6.13
C GLN A 42 -42.12 26.78 6.53
N GLU A 43 -41.63 28.02 6.35
CA GLU A 43 -40.24 28.38 6.71
C GLU A 43 -40.00 28.25 8.23
N LEU A 44 -40.95 28.64 9.04
CA LEU A 44 -40.87 28.47 10.51
C LEU A 44 -40.93 27.00 10.91
N ALA A 45 -41.80 26.20 10.29
CA ALA A 45 -41.86 24.76 10.52
C ALA A 45 -40.54 24.08 10.14
N ALA A 46 -39.96 24.41 8.98
CA ALA A 46 -38.68 23.89 8.54
C ALA A 46 -37.54 24.25 9.52
N LYS A 47 -37.47 25.53 9.95
CA LYS A 47 -36.46 25.96 10.95
C LYS A 47 -36.61 25.25 12.28
N ASN A 48 -37.83 24.97 12.71
CA ASN A 48 -38.07 24.23 13.95
C ASN A 48 -37.65 22.73 13.79
N VAL A 49 -37.94 22.12 12.65
CA VAL A 49 -37.47 20.74 12.33
C VAL A 49 -35.95 20.69 12.31
N LEU A 50 -35.29 21.64 11.62
CA LEU A 50 -33.83 21.72 11.59
C LEU A 50 -33.22 21.94 12.98
N ALA A 51 -33.95 22.55 13.91
CA ALA A 51 -33.52 22.70 15.31
C ALA A 51 -33.59 21.40 16.14
N GLU A 52 -34.26 20.35 15.65
CA GLU A 52 -34.33 19.02 16.29
C GLU A 52 -33.13 18.13 15.96
N TYR A 53 -31.98 18.72 15.64
CA TYR A 53 -30.76 18.02 15.27
C TYR A 53 -30.27 17.06 16.37
N SER A 54 -29.50 16.04 15.95
CA SER A 54 -28.84 15.12 16.88
C SER A 54 -27.76 15.80 17.72
N GLY A 55 -28.06 16.05 18.99
CA GLY A 55 -27.11 16.71 19.91
C GLY A 55 -25.82 15.91 20.15
N GLU A 56 -25.84 14.59 19.97
CA GLU A 56 -24.67 13.73 20.12
C GLU A 56 -23.67 13.92 18.96
N LEU A 57 -24.15 13.85 17.72
CA LEU A 57 -23.31 14.07 16.55
C LEU A 57 -22.72 15.48 16.50
N VAL A 58 -23.53 16.48 16.80
CA VAL A 58 -23.04 17.87 16.86
C VAL A 58 -21.98 18.05 17.95
N ARG A 59 -22.18 17.46 19.11
CA ARG A 59 -21.23 17.57 20.22
C ARG A 59 -19.92 16.86 19.96
N LYS A 60 -19.96 15.62 19.41
CA LYS A 60 -18.78 14.78 19.19
C LYS A 60 -18.06 15.14 17.88
N TYR A 61 -18.83 15.33 16.80
CA TYR A 61 -18.30 15.43 15.45
C TYR A 61 -18.61 16.76 14.74
N GLY A 62 -19.45 17.61 15.34
CA GLY A 62 -19.81 18.88 14.73
C GLY A 62 -20.77 18.78 13.54
N LEU A 63 -21.35 17.61 13.30
CA LEU A 63 -22.21 17.33 12.16
C LEU A 63 -23.68 17.53 12.53
N TYR A 64 -24.40 18.35 11.75
CA TYR A 64 -25.83 18.59 11.90
C TYR A 64 -26.62 17.59 11.04
N MET A 65 -27.59 16.93 11.65
CA MET A 65 -28.50 16.02 10.94
C MET A 65 -29.80 15.83 11.70
N ILE A 66 -30.85 15.42 10.99
CA ILE A 66 -32.15 15.05 11.51
C ILE A 66 -32.44 13.61 11.08
N PRO A 67 -33.00 12.76 11.97
CA PRO A 67 -33.45 11.42 11.58
C PRO A 67 -34.62 11.51 10.57
N SER A 68 -34.51 10.82 9.44
CA SER A 68 -35.53 10.80 8.38
C SER A 68 -36.90 10.34 8.89
N SER A 69 -36.89 9.41 9.85
CA SER A 69 -38.11 8.83 10.44
C SER A 69 -39.01 9.84 11.17
N ARG A 70 -38.51 11.02 11.54
CA ARG A 70 -39.26 12.07 12.25
C ARG A 70 -39.65 13.26 11.39
N LEU A 71 -39.13 13.35 10.16
CA LEU A 71 -39.26 14.55 9.33
C LEU A 71 -40.72 14.93 9.07
N GLU A 72 -41.55 14.00 8.59
CA GLU A 72 -42.93 14.26 8.21
C GLU A 72 -43.79 14.59 9.44
N GLU A 73 -43.65 13.82 10.53
CA GLU A 73 -44.37 14.03 11.76
C GLU A 73 -44.04 15.40 12.38
N SER A 74 -42.74 15.71 12.54
CA SER A 74 -42.29 16.98 13.13
C SER A 74 -42.69 18.18 12.27
N PHE A 75 -42.53 18.10 10.94
CA PHE A 75 -42.92 19.17 10.03
C PHE A 75 -44.43 19.41 10.09
N GLY A 76 -45.23 18.34 9.99
CA GLY A 76 -46.68 18.40 10.10
C GLY A 76 -47.15 19.03 11.42
N PHE A 77 -46.52 18.63 12.55
CA PHE A 77 -46.80 19.18 13.86
C PHE A 77 -46.55 20.69 13.92
N TYR A 78 -45.37 21.15 13.47
CA TYR A 78 -45.04 22.58 13.55
C TYR A 78 -45.86 23.39 12.56
N LEU A 79 -46.16 22.91 11.38
CA LEU A 79 -47.01 23.57 10.40
C LEU A 79 -48.46 23.72 10.91
N ALA A 80 -49.02 22.64 11.47
CA ALA A 80 -50.36 22.65 12.06
C ALA A 80 -50.45 23.60 13.26
N LYS A 81 -49.43 23.66 14.11
CA LYS A 81 -49.38 24.57 15.26
C LYS A 81 -49.38 26.05 14.89
N ASN A 82 -48.86 26.41 13.72
CA ASN A 82 -48.78 27.76 13.20
C ASN A 82 -49.93 28.12 12.25
N SER A 83 -50.89 27.20 11.96
CA SER A 83 -51.95 27.38 10.96
C SER A 83 -53.05 28.41 11.33
N TYR A 84 -53.02 28.99 12.52
CA TYR A 84 -54.05 29.89 13.02
C TYR A 84 -53.68 31.37 12.86
N HIS A 85 -54.39 32.10 11.98
CA HIS A 85 -54.12 33.51 11.70
C HIS A 85 -55.37 34.39 11.91
N PRO A 86 -55.21 35.68 12.20
CA PRO A 86 -56.34 36.60 12.37
C PRO A 86 -57.25 36.70 11.17
N PHE A 87 -56.78 36.33 9.98
CA PHE A 87 -57.50 36.41 8.73
C PHE A 87 -58.02 35.04 8.20
N GLY A 88 -57.83 33.98 8.99
CA GLY A 88 -58.31 32.61 8.72
C GLY A 88 -57.31 31.56 9.09
N ALA A 89 -57.80 30.34 9.31
CA ALA A 89 -56.96 29.15 9.51
C ALA A 89 -56.97 28.28 8.29
N TYR A 90 -56.04 27.33 8.23
CA TYR A 90 -56.00 26.28 7.22
C TYR A 90 -55.75 24.92 7.86
N GLU A 91 -56.22 23.86 7.23
CA GLU A 91 -56.02 22.48 7.61
C GLU A 91 -55.13 21.76 6.58
N ILE A 92 -54.18 20.96 7.05
CA ILE A 92 -53.28 20.18 6.19
C ILE A 92 -54.07 19.00 5.66
N GLN A 93 -54.20 18.88 4.32
CA GLN A 93 -54.88 17.78 3.69
C GLN A 93 -53.92 16.68 3.24
N ASN A 94 -52.83 17.05 2.60
CA ASN A 94 -51.76 16.17 2.17
C ASN A 94 -50.43 16.80 2.55
N LEU A 95 -49.53 15.98 3.06
CA LEU A 95 -48.15 16.35 3.36
C LEU A 95 -47.24 15.22 2.90
N SER A 96 -46.17 15.57 2.26
CA SER A 96 -45.08 14.66 1.91
C SER A 96 -43.77 15.38 2.20
N VAL A 97 -42.93 14.75 3.00
CA VAL A 97 -41.59 15.26 3.33
C VAL A 97 -40.59 14.19 2.93
N LEU A 98 -39.76 14.50 1.96
CA LEU A 98 -38.78 13.58 1.40
C LEU A 98 -37.36 14.03 1.77
N PRO A 99 -36.50 13.11 2.25
CA PRO A 99 -35.09 13.42 2.42
C PRO A 99 -34.46 13.70 1.06
N GLU A 100 -33.64 14.74 0.97
CA GLU A 100 -32.97 15.16 -0.27
C GLU A 100 -31.47 14.94 -0.23
N LYS A 101 -30.85 15.17 0.92
CA LYS A 101 -29.42 14.98 1.15
C LYS A 101 -29.19 14.25 2.46
N THR A 102 -28.37 13.23 2.40
CA THR A 102 -28.04 12.38 3.55
C THR A 102 -26.54 12.29 3.76
N LEU A 103 -26.09 12.05 4.99
CA LEU A 103 -24.67 11.92 5.32
C LEU A 103 -24.02 10.64 4.74
N VAL A 104 -24.80 9.74 4.15
CA VAL A 104 -24.28 8.58 3.41
C VAL A 104 -23.66 8.98 2.08
N GLU A 105 -24.03 10.13 1.53
CA GLU A 105 -23.46 10.68 0.31
C GLU A 105 -22.12 11.37 0.65
N PRO A 106 -20.98 10.91 0.07
CA PRO A 106 -19.66 11.47 0.40
C PRO A 106 -19.57 12.98 0.21
N GLU A 107 -20.14 13.50 -0.89
CA GLU A 107 -20.15 14.93 -1.19
C GLU A 107 -20.94 15.77 -0.17
N VAL A 108 -21.99 15.20 0.43
CA VAL A 108 -22.81 15.86 1.45
C VAL A 108 -22.02 15.91 2.76
N LEU A 109 -21.42 14.78 3.17
CA LEU A 109 -20.59 14.73 4.37
C LEU A 109 -19.40 15.66 4.26
N GLU A 110 -18.74 15.71 3.12
CA GLU A 110 -17.60 16.59 2.85
C GLU A 110 -17.98 18.07 3.06
N LYS A 111 -19.09 18.52 2.46
CA LYS A 111 -19.58 19.89 2.63
C LYS A 111 -19.89 20.22 4.08
N GLU A 112 -20.49 19.32 4.83
CA GLU A 112 -20.76 19.53 6.26
C GLU A 112 -19.46 19.57 7.08
N ILE A 113 -18.45 18.77 6.73
CA ILE A 113 -17.13 18.81 7.36
C ILE A 113 -16.43 20.15 7.07
N VAL A 114 -16.36 20.53 5.80
CA VAL A 114 -15.72 21.78 5.37
C VAL A 114 -16.36 22.97 6.09
N ARG A 115 -17.68 23.07 6.06
CA ARG A 115 -18.43 24.11 6.73
C ARG A 115 -18.15 24.16 8.24
N PHE A 116 -18.15 22.99 8.91
CA PHE A 116 -17.84 22.92 10.35
C PHE A 116 -16.41 23.42 10.65
N MET A 117 -15.46 23.14 9.75
CA MET A 117 -14.06 23.50 9.92
C MET A 117 -13.79 24.97 9.57
N GLU A 118 -14.46 25.55 8.57
CA GLU A 118 -14.31 26.97 8.18
C GLU A 118 -14.55 27.94 9.35
N ASP A 119 -15.55 27.63 10.18
CA ASP A 119 -15.88 28.48 11.37
C ASP A 119 -14.84 28.38 12.49
N ARG A 120 -13.93 27.43 12.46
CA ARG A 120 -13.06 27.06 13.59
C ARG A 120 -11.59 27.11 13.32
N TRP A 121 -11.22 27.11 12.07
CA TRP A 121 -9.82 27.01 11.69
C TRP A 121 -9.28 28.35 11.22
N VAL A 122 -8.16 28.76 11.83
CA VAL A 122 -7.36 29.88 11.33
C VAL A 122 -6.41 29.33 10.28
N LEU A 123 -6.58 29.73 9.02
CA LEU A 123 -5.83 29.26 7.85
C LEU A 123 -4.34 29.65 7.84
N ASP A 124 -3.80 30.12 8.96
CA ASP A 124 -2.41 30.63 9.05
C ASP A 124 -1.33 29.58 8.77
N SER A 125 -1.63 28.28 8.90
CA SER A 125 -0.67 27.19 8.67
C SER A 125 -0.68 26.62 7.24
N VAL A 126 -1.64 27.01 6.41
CA VAL A 126 -1.71 26.54 5.01
C VAL A 126 -0.52 27.01 4.17
N PRO A 127 -0.09 28.29 4.26
CA PRO A 127 1.06 28.78 3.50
C PRO A 127 2.38 28.05 3.83
N GLU A 128 2.58 27.66 5.11
CA GLU A 128 3.78 26.91 5.51
C GLU A 128 3.82 25.52 4.87
N ILE A 129 2.68 24.82 4.88
CA ILE A 129 2.58 23.48 4.29
C ILE A 129 2.72 23.57 2.77
N LEU A 130 2.10 24.54 2.11
CA LEU A 130 2.23 24.77 0.68
C LEU A 130 3.67 25.11 0.29
N SER A 131 4.39 25.93 1.08
CA SER A 131 5.78 26.23 0.82
C SER A 131 6.67 24.99 0.92
N LEU A 132 6.36 24.07 1.85
CA LEU A 132 7.08 22.79 1.99
C LEU A 132 6.85 21.87 0.78
N PHE A 133 5.63 21.82 0.27
CA PHE A 133 5.33 21.03 -0.93
C PHE A 133 5.97 21.63 -2.19
N SER A 134 5.95 22.97 -2.34
CA SER A 134 6.62 23.62 -3.47
C SER A 134 8.14 23.40 -3.43
N GLU A 135 8.75 23.38 -2.24
CA GLU A 135 10.18 23.09 -2.07
C GLU A 135 10.53 21.63 -2.43
N LEU A 136 9.59 20.69 -2.20
CA LEU A 136 9.73 19.31 -2.66
C LEU A 136 9.51 19.17 -4.17
N GLU A 137 8.59 19.94 -4.74
CA GLU A 137 8.33 19.97 -6.19
C GLU A 137 9.51 20.51 -7.00
N GLU A 138 10.20 21.54 -6.49
CA GLU A 138 11.40 22.12 -7.11
C GLU A 138 12.58 21.13 -7.18
N LYS A 139 12.57 20.05 -6.39
CA LYS A 139 13.62 19.02 -6.37
C LYS A 139 13.30 17.84 -7.29
N GLU A 140 12.99 18.13 -8.56
CA GLU A 140 12.74 17.08 -9.56
C GLU A 140 13.89 16.05 -9.69
N GLU A 141 15.14 16.47 -9.52
CA GLU A 141 16.29 15.56 -9.55
C GLU A 141 16.22 14.51 -8.44
N VAL A 142 15.81 14.92 -7.24
CA VAL A 142 15.67 14.00 -6.10
C VAL A 142 14.54 12.99 -6.34
N LYS A 143 13.44 13.43 -6.95
CA LYS A 143 12.33 12.53 -7.32
C LYS A 143 12.79 11.50 -8.36
N LYS A 144 13.56 11.93 -9.36
CA LYS A 144 14.13 11.03 -10.37
C LYS A 144 15.12 10.04 -9.76
N ASP A 145 16.01 10.50 -8.89
CA ASP A 145 16.95 9.63 -8.20
C ASP A 145 16.24 8.66 -7.24
N TYR A 146 15.21 9.12 -6.54
CA TYR A 146 14.38 8.25 -5.69
C TYR A 146 13.66 7.16 -6.53
N ALA A 147 13.00 7.55 -7.62
CA ALA A 147 12.36 6.61 -8.53
C ALA A 147 13.39 5.61 -9.12
N ARG A 148 14.56 6.09 -9.52
CA ARG A 148 15.64 5.27 -10.07
C ARG A 148 16.17 4.24 -9.09
N TYR A 149 16.35 4.61 -7.83
CA TYR A 149 17.01 3.75 -6.84
C TYR A 149 16.05 3.04 -5.89
N ARG A 150 14.75 3.23 -6.05
CA ARG A 150 13.73 2.62 -5.18
C ARG A 150 13.85 1.11 -5.10
N HIS A 151 14.10 0.45 -6.23
CA HIS A 151 14.24 -1.00 -6.34
C HIS A 151 15.69 -1.50 -6.20
N SER A 152 16.59 -0.66 -5.69
CA SER A 152 18.00 -1.06 -5.52
C SER A 152 18.19 -2.25 -4.58
N ALA A 153 17.29 -2.42 -3.60
CA ALA A 153 17.34 -3.55 -2.66
C ALA A 153 16.98 -4.87 -3.34
N GLU A 154 15.96 -4.88 -4.18
CA GLU A 154 15.53 -6.03 -4.96
C GLU A 154 16.59 -6.39 -6.00
N LEU A 155 17.14 -5.40 -6.69
CA LEU A 155 18.25 -5.61 -7.63
C LEU A 155 19.51 -6.14 -6.93
N TYR A 156 19.82 -5.70 -5.72
CA TYR A 156 20.94 -6.23 -4.95
C TYR A 156 20.70 -7.69 -4.54
N LEU A 157 19.47 -8.07 -4.18
CA LEU A 157 19.12 -9.46 -3.94
C LEU A 157 19.35 -10.31 -5.20
N ILE A 158 18.78 -9.89 -6.32
CA ILE A 158 18.96 -10.53 -7.61
C ILE A 158 20.46 -10.67 -7.95
N GLN A 159 21.24 -9.61 -7.72
CA GLN A 159 22.68 -9.58 -7.90
C GLN A 159 23.41 -10.63 -7.03
N THR A 160 23.02 -10.75 -5.76
CA THR A 160 23.62 -11.72 -4.84
C THR A 160 23.32 -13.16 -5.28
N LEU A 161 22.05 -13.44 -5.63
CA LEU A 161 21.64 -14.74 -6.16
C LEU A 161 22.34 -15.06 -7.48
N TYR A 162 22.44 -14.08 -8.37
CA TYR A 162 23.13 -14.24 -9.64
C TYR A 162 24.63 -14.47 -9.48
N SER A 163 25.27 -13.78 -8.54
CA SER A 163 26.67 -14.02 -8.18
C SER A 163 26.91 -15.48 -7.77
N ARG A 164 26.02 -16.00 -6.92
CA ARG A 164 26.07 -17.40 -6.50
C ARG A 164 25.86 -18.34 -7.68
N LEU A 165 24.85 -18.08 -8.51
CA LEU A 165 24.60 -18.86 -9.73
C LEU A 165 25.83 -18.89 -10.64
N ILE A 166 26.47 -17.74 -10.90
CA ILE A 166 27.68 -17.68 -11.74
C ILE A 166 28.84 -18.44 -11.11
N THR A 167 28.99 -18.37 -9.79
CA THR A 167 30.02 -19.14 -9.08
C THR A 167 29.80 -20.64 -9.22
N ASP A 168 28.56 -21.09 -9.09
CA ASP A 168 28.20 -22.52 -9.21
C ASP A 168 28.35 -23.03 -10.65
N VAL A 169 27.96 -22.21 -11.64
CA VAL A 169 28.03 -22.61 -13.07
C VAL A 169 29.46 -22.49 -13.64
N TYR A 170 30.16 -21.36 -13.38
CA TYR A 170 31.47 -21.09 -14.00
C TYR A 170 32.66 -21.27 -13.05
N GLY A 171 32.44 -21.40 -11.75
CA GLY A 171 33.46 -21.68 -10.78
C GLY A 171 34.43 -20.54 -10.49
N VAL A 172 33.91 -19.31 -10.46
CA VAL A 172 34.71 -18.13 -10.12
C VAL A 172 34.71 -17.93 -8.60
N ARG A 173 35.89 -17.84 -7.99
CA ARG A 173 36.06 -17.48 -6.57
C ARG A 173 36.41 -16.00 -6.42
N ASP A 174 36.04 -15.42 -5.27
CA ASP A 174 36.37 -14.04 -4.89
C ASP A 174 37.88 -13.72 -4.89
N ASP A 175 38.73 -14.75 -4.69
CA ASP A 175 40.19 -14.64 -4.70
C ASP A 175 40.82 -14.83 -6.10
N GLY A 176 39.99 -14.92 -7.15
CA GLY A 176 40.42 -15.21 -8.52
C GLY A 176 40.79 -16.69 -8.74
N GLY A 177 40.63 -17.54 -7.75
CA GLY A 177 40.77 -18.99 -7.85
C GLY A 177 39.60 -19.59 -8.61
N ARG A 178 39.79 -20.82 -9.11
CA ARG A 178 38.73 -21.58 -9.73
C ARG A 178 38.02 -22.44 -8.70
N ASN A 179 36.69 -22.45 -8.73
CA ASN A 179 35.93 -23.37 -7.91
C ASN A 179 36.01 -24.77 -8.49
N GLU A 180 36.52 -25.73 -7.74
CA GLU A 180 36.61 -27.16 -8.18
C GLU A 180 35.25 -27.77 -8.40
N ALA A 181 34.23 -27.27 -7.71
CA ALA A 181 32.83 -27.69 -7.84
C ALA A 181 32.06 -27.01 -8.96
N ALA A 182 32.69 -26.23 -9.85
CA ALA A 182 32.00 -25.58 -10.95
C ALA A 182 31.43 -26.60 -11.93
N VAL A 183 30.12 -26.55 -12.10
CA VAL A 183 29.33 -27.50 -12.89
C VAL A 183 29.91 -27.72 -14.29
N LEU A 184 30.14 -26.64 -15.05
CA LEU A 184 30.61 -26.74 -16.43
C LEU A 184 32.04 -27.25 -16.54
N ARG A 185 32.93 -26.86 -15.65
CA ARG A 185 34.32 -27.28 -15.66
C ARG A 185 34.48 -28.71 -15.25
N PHE A 186 33.76 -29.13 -14.24
CA PHE A 186 33.74 -30.51 -13.80
C PHE A 186 33.24 -31.45 -14.89
N LEU A 187 32.09 -31.16 -15.49
CA LEU A 187 31.51 -31.96 -16.57
C LEU A 187 32.46 -32.10 -17.78
N LYS A 188 33.16 -31.00 -18.11
CA LYS A 188 34.02 -30.99 -19.32
C LYS A 188 35.40 -31.56 -19.11
N ASN A 189 36.05 -31.33 -17.97
CA ASN A 189 37.48 -31.57 -17.79
C ASN A 189 37.82 -32.57 -16.67
N GLU A 190 36.99 -32.71 -15.65
CA GLU A 190 37.36 -33.40 -14.40
C GLU A 190 36.65 -34.74 -14.22
N LEU A 191 35.46 -34.91 -14.76
CA LEU A 191 34.71 -36.17 -14.66
C LEU A 191 35.42 -37.35 -15.35
N LYS A 192 36.49 -37.12 -16.13
CA LYS A 192 37.18 -38.15 -16.91
C LYS A 192 36.20 -39.12 -17.58
N LEU A 193 35.13 -38.54 -18.12
CA LEU A 193 33.96 -39.23 -18.63
C LEU A 193 34.27 -40.45 -19.53
N PRO A 194 35.25 -40.36 -20.46
CA PRO A 194 35.65 -41.48 -21.27
C PRO A 194 36.17 -42.66 -20.42
N THR A 195 36.83 -42.37 -19.30
CA THR A 195 37.39 -43.41 -18.41
C THR A 195 36.28 -44.07 -17.58
N VAL A 196 35.32 -43.29 -17.09
CA VAL A 196 34.15 -43.78 -16.35
C VAL A 196 33.28 -44.65 -17.26
N LEU A 197 33.03 -44.22 -18.49
CA LEU A 197 32.28 -45.00 -19.48
C LEU A 197 32.98 -46.32 -19.85
N ALA A 198 34.31 -46.27 -20.09
CA ALA A 198 35.07 -47.45 -20.37
C ALA A 198 35.09 -48.44 -19.19
N ALA A 199 35.20 -47.94 -17.96
CA ALA A 199 35.12 -48.73 -16.75
C ALA A 199 33.73 -49.37 -16.60
N ALA A 200 32.64 -48.60 -16.84
CA ALA A 200 31.28 -49.11 -16.79
C ALA A 200 31.02 -50.22 -17.85
N GLU A 201 31.48 -50.02 -19.10
CA GLU A 201 31.38 -51.02 -20.18
C GLU A 201 32.17 -52.29 -19.84
N ASN A 202 33.39 -52.16 -19.35
CA ASN A 202 34.23 -53.31 -18.98
C ASN A 202 33.63 -54.03 -17.76
N SER A 203 33.19 -53.37 -16.74
CA SER A 203 32.55 -53.97 -15.58
C SER A 203 31.28 -54.73 -15.96
N LEU A 204 30.49 -54.19 -16.87
CA LEU A 204 29.31 -54.85 -17.41
C LEU A 204 29.69 -56.09 -18.21
N ALA A 205 30.72 -56.02 -19.09
CA ALA A 205 31.17 -57.15 -19.90
C ALA A 205 31.67 -58.28 -19.01
N ILE A 206 32.39 -58.00 -17.94
CA ILE A 206 32.88 -58.95 -16.96
C ILE A 206 31.72 -59.60 -16.19
N LEU A 207 30.76 -58.79 -15.68
CA LEU A 207 29.56 -59.28 -14.99
C LEU A 207 28.74 -60.23 -15.91
N MET A 208 28.57 -59.89 -17.18
CA MET A 208 27.87 -60.71 -18.16
C MET A 208 28.64 -62.01 -18.49
N ALA A 209 29.98 -61.95 -18.58
CA ALA A 209 30.81 -63.09 -18.91
C ALA A 209 30.92 -64.11 -17.77
N THR A 210 30.98 -63.62 -16.53
CA THR A 210 31.12 -64.50 -15.35
C THR A 210 29.81 -65.13 -14.91
N GLY A 211 28.65 -64.67 -15.41
CA GLY A 211 27.36 -65.21 -15.01
C GLY A 211 27.09 -65.08 -13.50
N ALA A 212 27.79 -64.20 -12.86
CA ALA A 212 27.80 -64.03 -11.40
C ALA A 212 26.47 -63.48 -10.89
N THR A 213 25.62 -64.38 -10.46
CA THR A 213 24.43 -64.07 -9.62
C THR A 213 24.72 -64.25 -8.13
N GLY A 214 25.99 -64.34 -7.73
CA GLY A 214 26.42 -64.59 -6.33
C GLY A 214 27.54 -63.65 -5.95
N GLY A 215 27.40 -62.97 -4.83
CA GLY A 215 28.20 -61.84 -4.34
C GLY A 215 29.71 -62.06 -4.31
N ILE A 216 30.47 -61.04 -4.57
CA ILE A 216 31.95 -60.92 -4.52
C ILE A 216 32.55 -61.48 -3.22
N GLY A 217 31.76 -61.63 -2.15
CA GLY A 217 32.21 -62.12 -0.83
C GLY A 217 32.54 -63.61 -0.73
N GLU A 218 32.09 -64.45 -1.63
CA GLU A 218 32.30 -65.90 -1.55
C GLU A 218 33.29 -66.54 -2.61
N ALA A 219 33.78 -65.69 -3.55
CA ALA A 219 34.65 -66.20 -4.65
C ALA A 219 36.13 -66.44 -4.25
N GLY A 220 36.45 -66.39 -2.96
CA GLY A 220 37.84 -66.62 -2.46
C GLY A 220 38.36 -68.03 -2.43
N ALA A 221 37.72 -69.05 -3.05
CA ALA A 221 38.09 -70.43 -2.87
C ALA A 221 38.04 -71.33 -4.13
N ALA A 222 38.15 -70.85 -5.35
CA ALA A 222 38.21 -71.75 -6.52
C ALA A 222 39.12 -71.25 -7.65
N GLY A 223 40.33 -71.73 -7.73
CA GLY A 223 41.04 -72.28 -8.89
C GLY A 223 41.57 -71.36 -9.98
N GLU A 224 42.91 -71.26 -9.97
CA GLU A 224 43.85 -71.24 -11.12
C GLU A 224 43.73 -70.16 -12.22
N THR A 225 44.61 -69.14 -12.12
CA THR A 225 45.44 -68.43 -13.13
C THR A 225 44.81 -67.60 -14.25
N GLY A 226 43.56 -67.68 -14.54
CA GLY A 226 42.89 -66.77 -15.52
C GLY A 226 41.88 -65.83 -14.88
N GLU A 227 41.14 -66.33 -13.94
CA GLU A 227 40.05 -65.64 -13.26
C GLU A 227 40.56 -64.61 -12.25
N ALA A 228 41.77 -64.80 -11.69
CA ALA A 228 42.32 -63.82 -10.71
C ALA A 228 42.69 -62.50 -11.35
N GLY A 229 43.15 -62.45 -12.60
CA GLY A 229 43.45 -61.20 -13.31
C GLY A 229 42.20 -60.44 -13.76
N GLU A 230 41.16 -61.20 -14.13
CA GLU A 230 39.86 -60.57 -14.48
C GLU A 230 39.14 -59.98 -13.25
N MET A 231 39.25 -60.65 -12.10
CA MET A 231 38.72 -60.16 -10.82
C MET A 231 39.48 -58.93 -10.27
N GLU A 232 40.83 -58.90 -10.43
CA GLU A 232 41.64 -57.73 -10.03
C GLU A 232 41.34 -56.53 -10.91
N ALA A 233 41.14 -56.74 -12.24
CA ALA A 233 40.70 -55.65 -13.15
C ALA A 233 39.30 -55.13 -12.81
N LEU A 234 38.36 -56.02 -12.50
CA LEU A 234 37.03 -55.65 -12.07
C LEU A 234 37.06 -54.82 -10.79
N TYR A 235 37.90 -55.20 -9.82
CA TYR A 235 38.04 -54.48 -8.58
C TYR A 235 38.61 -53.06 -8.78
N GLU A 236 39.62 -52.89 -9.64
CA GLU A 236 40.16 -51.60 -10.01
C GLU A 236 39.10 -50.70 -10.69
N GLU A 237 38.29 -51.28 -11.57
CA GLU A 237 37.22 -50.56 -12.28
C GLU A 237 36.07 -50.17 -11.34
N LEU A 238 35.69 -51.02 -10.39
CA LEU A 238 34.69 -50.69 -9.35
C LEU A 238 35.14 -49.54 -8.45
N VAL A 239 36.43 -49.47 -8.09
CA VAL A 239 37.00 -48.35 -7.33
C VAL A 239 36.90 -47.03 -8.11
N ILE A 240 37.14 -47.06 -9.43
CA ILE A 240 36.99 -45.89 -10.30
C ILE A 240 35.52 -45.44 -10.35
N LEU A 241 34.57 -46.39 -10.46
CA LEU A 241 33.16 -46.12 -10.48
C LEU A 241 32.65 -45.54 -9.14
N GLU A 242 33.14 -46.06 -8.01
CA GLU A 242 32.79 -45.54 -6.67
C GLU A 242 33.29 -44.11 -6.46
N GLN A 243 34.50 -43.77 -6.89
CA GLN A 243 35.00 -42.39 -6.88
C GLN A 243 34.18 -41.51 -7.79
N ALA A 244 33.88 -41.95 -9.00
CA ALA A 244 33.08 -41.21 -9.97
C ALA A 244 31.67 -40.93 -9.45
N LYS A 245 31.06 -41.88 -8.73
CA LYS A 245 29.76 -41.70 -8.09
C LYS A 245 29.75 -40.52 -7.11
N GLY A 246 30.73 -40.46 -6.22
CA GLY A 246 30.83 -39.34 -5.24
C GLY A 246 30.95 -37.98 -5.93
N GLU A 247 31.72 -37.91 -7.00
CA GLU A 247 31.91 -36.69 -7.79
C GLU A 247 30.63 -36.32 -8.57
N ILE A 248 29.95 -37.30 -9.18
CA ILE A 248 28.68 -37.13 -9.91
C ILE A 248 27.59 -36.62 -8.96
N SER A 249 27.47 -37.21 -7.76
CA SER A 249 26.49 -36.78 -6.76
C SER A 249 26.70 -35.32 -6.37
N THR A 250 27.95 -34.91 -6.11
CA THR A 250 28.28 -33.51 -5.78
C THR A 250 27.90 -32.56 -6.90
N VAL A 251 28.21 -32.91 -8.17
CA VAL A 251 27.87 -32.04 -9.32
C VAL A 251 26.37 -32.00 -9.59
N ARG A 252 25.68 -33.14 -9.39
CA ARG A 252 24.21 -33.17 -9.48
C ARG A 252 23.57 -32.21 -8.50
N ASP A 253 24.02 -32.22 -7.25
CA ASP A 253 23.46 -31.37 -6.21
C ASP A 253 23.72 -29.87 -6.50
N LEU A 254 24.93 -29.52 -6.95
CA LEU A 254 25.24 -28.18 -7.43
C LEU A 254 24.42 -27.76 -8.66
N THR A 255 24.19 -28.73 -9.58
CA THR A 255 23.40 -28.46 -10.78
C THR A 255 21.94 -28.17 -10.43
N ARG A 256 21.37 -28.89 -9.46
CA ARG A 256 20.02 -28.63 -8.94
C ARG A 256 19.94 -27.29 -8.23
N GLU A 257 20.95 -26.97 -7.40
CA GLU A 257 21.02 -25.67 -6.75
C GLU A 257 21.08 -24.52 -7.77
N ALA A 258 21.88 -24.66 -8.82
CA ALA A 258 21.95 -23.68 -9.89
C ALA A 258 20.63 -23.57 -10.69
N GLU A 259 19.92 -24.69 -10.91
CA GLU A 259 18.57 -24.70 -11.51
C GLU A 259 17.57 -23.92 -10.65
N GLU A 260 17.53 -24.18 -9.34
CA GLU A 260 16.68 -23.48 -8.39
C GLU A 260 16.98 -21.98 -8.37
N LEU A 261 18.26 -21.59 -8.36
CA LEU A 261 18.67 -20.19 -8.43
C LEU A 261 18.22 -19.52 -9.73
N CYS A 262 18.30 -20.19 -10.88
CA CYS A 262 17.77 -19.68 -12.14
C CYS A 262 16.26 -19.38 -12.03
N GLY A 263 15.50 -20.28 -11.40
CA GLY A 263 14.06 -20.11 -11.16
C GLY A 263 13.78 -18.92 -10.25
N GLN A 264 14.44 -18.84 -9.10
CA GLN A 264 14.28 -17.76 -8.14
C GLN A 264 14.61 -16.39 -8.76
N ILE A 265 15.76 -16.27 -9.42
CA ILE A 265 16.17 -15.01 -10.05
C ILE A 265 15.19 -14.61 -11.16
N SER A 266 14.70 -15.58 -11.95
CA SER A 266 13.73 -15.30 -13.02
C SER A 266 12.40 -14.78 -12.47
N GLU A 267 11.91 -15.32 -11.36
CA GLU A 267 10.68 -14.91 -10.70
C GLU A 267 10.82 -13.50 -10.06
N GLU A 268 11.88 -13.27 -9.30
CA GLU A 268 12.16 -11.97 -8.70
C GLU A 268 12.33 -10.88 -9.77
N LEU A 269 13.03 -11.20 -10.87
CA LEU A 269 13.22 -10.24 -11.96
C LEU A 269 11.91 -9.92 -12.70
N ARG A 270 11.01 -10.91 -12.87
CA ARG A 270 9.68 -10.67 -13.44
C ARG A 270 8.85 -9.78 -12.55
N SER A 271 8.79 -10.07 -11.26
CA SER A 271 8.06 -9.26 -10.29
C SER A 271 8.54 -7.82 -10.32
N LEU A 272 9.86 -7.60 -10.41
CA LEU A 272 10.42 -6.27 -10.49
C LEU A 272 10.10 -5.55 -11.81
N ILE A 273 10.11 -6.27 -12.93
CA ILE A 273 9.71 -5.72 -14.24
C ILE A 273 8.23 -5.31 -14.22
N GLU A 274 7.34 -6.16 -13.70
CA GLU A 274 5.91 -5.88 -13.58
C GLU A 274 5.66 -4.63 -12.72
N LEU A 275 6.36 -4.51 -11.59
CA LEU A 275 6.27 -3.33 -10.72
C LEU A 275 6.73 -2.06 -11.44
N GLU A 276 7.87 -2.08 -12.15
CA GLU A 276 8.33 -0.91 -12.92
C GLU A 276 7.40 -0.56 -14.09
N GLU A 277 6.72 -1.54 -14.71
CA GLU A 277 5.73 -1.31 -15.76
C GLU A 277 4.47 -0.62 -15.19
N GLU A 278 3.95 -1.08 -14.06
CA GLU A 278 2.83 -0.44 -13.37
C GLU A 278 3.16 1.00 -12.97
N GLU A 279 4.34 1.25 -12.41
CA GLU A 279 4.80 2.59 -12.03
C GLU A 279 5.02 3.52 -13.23
N ARG A 280 5.38 2.95 -14.38
CA ARG A 280 5.51 3.69 -15.64
C ARG A 280 4.14 4.07 -16.19
N GLU A 281 3.15 3.19 -16.10
CA GLU A 281 1.77 3.49 -16.47
C GLU A 281 1.16 4.57 -15.57
N GLU A 282 1.50 4.58 -14.29
CA GLU A 282 1.11 5.63 -13.34
C GLU A 282 1.90 6.95 -13.50
N GLY A 283 2.91 6.98 -14.37
CA GLY A 283 3.74 8.16 -14.62
C GLY A 283 4.77 8.47 -13.52
N GLN A 284 5.02 7.52 -12.62
CA GLN A 284 5.98 7.66 -11.52
C GLN A 284 7.41 7.34 -11.95
N LEU A 285 7.58 6.51 -12.97
CA LEU A 285 8.87 6.09 -13.52
C LEU A 285 8.94 6.38 -15.02
N THR A 286 10.14 6.70 -15.52
CA THR A 286 10.42 6.89 -16.95
C THR A 286 11.50 5.92 -17.41
N GLU A 287 11.67 5.70 -18.73
CA GLU A 287 12.76 4.86 -19.26
C GLU A 287 14.15 5.36 -18.83
N GLU A 288 14.34 6.67 -18.69
CA GLU A 288 15.61 7.27 -18.28
C GLU A 288 15.93 7.02 -16.80
N THR A 289 14.91 6.78 -15.98
CA THR A 289 15.04 6.55 -14.53
C THR A 289 15.08 5.08 -14.15
N SER A 290 14.70 4.17 -15.06
CA SER A 290 14.76 2.73 -14.83
C SER A 290 16.20 2.20 -14.83
N LEU A 291 16.54 1.39 -13.80
CA LEU A 291 17.80 0.63 -13.78
C LEU A 291 17.73 -0.64 -14.62
N LEU A 292 16.51 -1.17 -14.87
CA LEU A 292 16.33 -2.41 -15.63
C LEU A 292 16.65 -2.24 -17.12
N THR A 293 16.58 -1.02 -17.65
CA THR A 293 16.88 -0.73 -19.06
C THR A 293 18.32 -1.11 -19.45
N ASP A 294 19.26 -0.99 -18.53
CA ASP A 294 20.68 -1.31 -18.73
C ASP A 294 21.04 -2.77 -18.38
N LEU A 295 20.06 -3.53 -17.86
CA LEU A 295 20.27 -4.91 -17.44
C LEU A 295 20.41 -5.85 -18.64
N LYS A 296 21.51 -6.58 -18.72
CA LYS A 296 21.81 -7.53 -19.81
C LYS A 296 21.23 -8.93 -19.60
N ILE A 297 20.54 -9.14 -18.48
CA ILE A 297 19.95 -10.43 -18.09
C ILE A 297 18.45 -10.31 -18.26
N THR A 298 17.84 -11.32 -18.89
CA THR A 298 16.39 -11.41 -19.01
C THR A 298 15.84 -12.69 -18.38
N PRO A 299 14.59 -12.70 -17.93
CA PRO A 299 13.94 -13.89 -17.38
C PRO A 299 14.03 -15.10 -18.34
N GLU A 300 13.89 -14.87 -19.66
CA GLU A 300 13.96 -15.92 -20.68
C GLU A 300 15.36 -16.54 -20.80
N MET A 301 16.42 -15.76 -20.58
CA MET A 301 17.80 -16.29 -20.54
C MET A 301 17.97 -17.21 -19.35
N LEU A 302 17.48 -16.83 -18.18
CA LEU A 302 17.52 -17.63 -16.97
C LEU A 302 16.70 -18.90 -17.10
N GLU A 303 15.50 -18.84 -17.66
CA GLU A 303 14.69 -20.03 -17.92
C GLU A 303 15.33 -21.02 -18.89
N ARG A 304 16.01 -20.51 -19.93
CA ARG A 304 16.76 -21.37 -20.86
C ARG A 304 17.92 -22.06 -20.14
N ALA A 305 18.67 -21.31 -19.32
CA ALA A 305 19.74 -21.87 -18.50
C ALA A 305 19.20 -22.92 -17.52
N GLY A 306 18.10 -22.63 -16.82
CA GLY A 306 17.43 -23.56 -15.92
C GLY A 306 17.01 -24.86 -16.63
N LYS A 307 16.44 -24.79 -17.83
CA LYS A 307 16.06 -25.98 -18.61
C LYS A 307 17.26 -26.83 -19.00
N VAL A 308 18.40 -26.21 -19.28
CA VAL A 308 19.66 -26.96 -19.55
C VAL A 308 20.14 -27.62 -18.26
N LEU A 309 20.16 -26.88 -17.15
CA LEU A 309 20.56 -27.41 -15.84
C LEU A 309 19.65 -28.54 -15.39
N SER A 310 18.34 -28.45 -15.58
CA SER A 310 17.38 -29.51 -15.26
C SER A 310 17.64 -30.81 -16.02
N LYS A 311 17.89 -30.70 -17.33
CA LYS A 311 18.29 -31.85 -18.15
C LYS A 311 19.60 -32.47 -17.65
N ASN A 312 20.53 -31.62 -17.24
CA ASN A 312 21.83 -32.03 -16.75
C ASN A 312 21.71 -32.75 -15.41
N ALA A 313 20.89 -32.23 -14.50
CA ALA A 313 20.62 -32.87 -13.22
C ALA A 313 19.96 -34.27 -13.39
N ALA A 314 18.93 -34.36 -14.23
CA ALA A 314 18.24 -35.60 -14.53
C ALA A 314 19.20 -36.65 -15.15
N PHE A 315 20.09 -36.20 -16.04
CA PHE A 315 21.10 -37.05 -16.64
C PHE A 315 22.10 -37.58 -15.60
N LEU A 316 22.62 -36.72 -14.71
CA LEU A 316 23.54 -37.13 -13.65
C LEU A 316 22.87 -38.11 -12.66
N GLU A 317 21.57 -37.92 -12.37
CA GLU A 317 20.78 -38.82 -11.55
C GLU A 317 20.67 -40.23 -12.18
N ASN A 318 20.42 -40.29 -13.50
CA ASN A 318 20.40 -41.54 -14.23
C ASN A 318 21.78 -42.21 -14.24
N ALA A 319 22.85 -41.44 -14.46
CA ALA A 319 24.21 -41.95 -14.42
C ALA A 319 24.58 -42.52 -13.03
N GLU A 320 24.19 -41.86 -11.97
CA GLU A 320 24.39 -42.34 -10.59
C GLU A 320 23.61 -43.63 -10.34
N ALA A 321 22.36 -43.73 -10.78
CA ALA A 321 21.54 -44.92 -10.64
C ALA A 321 22.13 -46.14 -11.39
N VAL A 322 22.71 -45.91 -12.57
CA VAL A 322 23.39 -46.96 -13.32
C VAL A 322 24.66 -47.40 -12.60
N ILE A 323 25.48 -46.50 -12.08
CA ILE A 323 26.67 -46.85 -11.31
C ILE A 323 26.27 -47.60 -10.03
N ASP A 324 25.20 -47.22 -9.36
CA ASP A 324 24.68 -47.93 -8.18
C ASP A 324 24.28 -49.38 -8.52
N SER A 325 23.63 -49.56 -9.67
CA SER A 325 23.25 -50.88 -10.13
C SER A 325 24.49 -51.77 -10.40
N LEU A 326 25.53 -51.20 -11.00
CA LEU A 326 26.80 -51.89 -11.24
C LEU A 326 27.55 -52.22 -9.94
N LEU A 327 27.58 -51.26 -9.00
CA LEU A 327 28.21 -51.50 -7.68
C LEU A 327 27.43 -52.53 -6.85
N ALA A 328 26.12 -52.67 -7.07
CA ALA A 328 25.30 -53.73 -6.48
C ALA A 328 25.33 -55.07 -7.25
N GLU A 329 26.27 -55.24 -8.19
CA GLU A 329 26.42 -56.44 -9.02
C GLU A 329 25.16 -56.81 -9.82
N SER A 330 24.34 -55.81 -10.15
CA SER A 330 23.14 -55.97 -10.96
C SER A 330 23.33 -55.36 -12.34
N VAL A 331 22.80 -56.03 -13.37
CA VAL A 331 22.84 -55.51 -14.73
C VAL A 331 21.67 -54.52 -14.88
N PRO A 332 21.90 -53.22 -15.16
CA PRO A 332 20.85 -52.27 -15.39
C PRO A 332 19.99 -52.65 -16.61
N GLU A 333 18.68 -52.42 -16.54
CA GLU A 333 17.76 -52.72 -17.64
C GLU A 333 17.99 -51.83 -18.87
N ASP A 334 18.48 -50.61 -18.68
CA ASP A 334 18.77 -49.67 -19.77
C ASP A 334 20.11 -48.95 -19.55
N PHE A 335 21.03 -49.17 -20.48
CA PHE A 335 22.36 -48.56 -20.52
C PHE A 335 22.45 -47.38 -21.47
N SER A 336 21.36 -47.07 -22.16
CA SER A 336 21.36 -46.08 -23.24
C SER A 336 21.67 -44.66 -22.71
N ASP A 337 21.28 -44.38 -21.50
CA ASP A 337 21.45 -43.06 -20.89
C ASP A 337 22.92 -42.72 -20.60
N LEU A 338 23.78 -43.72 -20.32
CA LEU A 338 25.23 -43.50 -20.19
C LEU A 338 25.90 -43.10 -21.51
N TYR A 339 25.35 -43.51 -22.65
CA TYR A 339 25.86 -43.14 -23.98
C TYR A 339 25.40 -41.76 -24.42
N ASP A 340 24.27 -41.25 -23.90
CA ASP A 340 23.78 -39.93 -24.15
C ASP A 340 24.64 -38.81 -23.50
N LEU A 341 25.54 -39.19 -22.56
CA LEU A 341 26.58 -38.29 -22.02
C LEU A 341 27.41 -37.61 -23.13
N GLN A 342 27.57 -38.23 -24.29
CA GLN A 342 28.29 -37.68 -25.44
C GLN A 342 27.47 -36.63 -26.21
N ARG A 343 26.13 -36.60 -26.02
CA ARG A 343 25.20 -35.65 -26.66
C ARG A 343 24.85 -34.47 -25.78
N TYR A 344 25.44 -34.36 -24.62
CA TYR A 344 25.18 -33.39 -23.63
C TYR A 344 25.53 -31.97 -24.08
N ASP A 345 24.59 -31.06 -24.06
CA ASP A 345 24.83 -29.66 -24.39
C ASP A 345 25.36 -28.90 -23.17
N TYR A 346 26.65 -28.63 -23.17
CA TYR A 346 27.35 -27.94 -22.09
C TYR A 346 27.25 -26.40 -22.21
N GLN A 347 26.51 -25.88 -23.18
CA GLN A 347 26.49 -24.45 -23.45
C GLN A 347 25.41 -23.74 -22.65
N ILE A 348 25.71 -23.41 -21.40
CA ILE A 348 24.95 -22.43 -20.64
C ILE A 348 25.61 -21.07 -20.88
N THR A 349 24.89 -20.17 -21.57
CA THR A 349 25.40 -18.84 -21.88
C THR A 349 24.65 -17.83 -21.00
N LEU A 350 25.25 -17.47 -19.87
CA LEU A 350 24.80 -16.38 -19.02
C LEU A 350 25.80 -15.22 -19.10
N PRO A 351 25.36 -13.97 -19.23
CA PRO A 351 26.24 -12.81 -19.20
C PRO A 351 26.98 -12.74 -17.86
N HIS A 352 28.29 -12.70 -17.86
CA HIS A 352 29.11 -12.51 -16.67
C HIS A 352 30.35 -11.70 -16.99
N GLU A 353 30.84 -10.93 -16.04
CA GLU A 353 32.10 -10.22 -16.12
C GLU A 353 33.14 -10.92 -15.23
N ALA A 354 34.26 -11.28 -15.82
CA ALA A 354 35.32 -11.98 -15.12
C ALA A 354 36.17 -10.97 -14.31
N SER A 355 35.64 -10.35 -13.29
CA SER A 355 36.44 -9.51 -12.41
C SER A 355 36.13 -9.80 -10.96
N PRO A 356 37.11 -10.23 -10.17
CA PRO A 356 36.95 -10.41 -8.75
C PRO A 356 37.22 -9.06 -8.06
N ALA A 357 36.21 -8.22 -7.93
CA ALA A 357 36.28 -7.19 -6.90
C ALA A 357 35.86 -7.82 -5.57
N ARG A 358 36.56 -7.53 -4.50
CA ARG A 358 36.12 -7.88 -3.15
C ARG A 358 34.76 -7.27 -2.94
N SER A 359 33.72 -8.09 -2.84
CA SER A 359 32.42 -7.61 -2.43
C SER A 359 32.49 -7.11 -1.00
N LEU A 360 32.23 -5.84 -0.79
CA LEU A 360 31.96 -5.34 0.55
C LEU A 360 30.63 -5.96 1.00
N ASP A 361 30.59 -6.46 2.21
CA ASP A 361 29.36 -7.02 2.75
C ASP A 361 28.40 -5.86 3.10
N LEU A 362 27.40 -5.67 2.27
CA LEU A 362 26.32 -4.71 2.48
C LEU A 362 25.11 -5.36 3.18
N SER A 363 25.25 -6.59 3.68
CA SER A 363 24.15 -7.33 4.31
C SER A 363 23.52 -6.59 5.47
N GLY A 364 24.29 -5.80 6.24
CA GLY A 364 23.77 -4.96 7.32
C GLY A 364 22.77 -3.90 6.82
N LEU A 365 23.12 -3.16 5.76
CA LEU A 365 22.21 -2.21 5.12
C LEU A 365 21.00 -2.92 4.52
N PHE A 366 21.19 -4.11 3.99
CA PHE A 366 20.13 -4.91 3.36
C PHE A 366 19.16 -5.50 4.38
N GLN A 367 19.63 -5.91 5.57
CA GLN A 367 18.75 -6.33 6.65
C GLN A 367 17.82 -5.21 7.10
N GLU A 368 18.29 -3.97 7.15
CA GLU A 368 17.43 -2.82 7.46
C GLU A 368 16.44 -2.49 6.33
N LEU A 369 16.83 -2.66 5.07
CA LEU A 369 15.93 -2.48 3.92
C LEU A 369 14.82 -3.54 3.86
N ARG A 370 15.14 -4.81 4.11
CA ARG A 370 14.16 -5.91 4.20
C ARG A 370 13.44 -5.94 5.55
N GLY A 371 14.18 -5.65 6.61
CA GLY A 371 13.68 -5.62 7.96
C GLY A 371 13.11 -4.26 8.30
N TYR A 372 11.98 -3.89 7.70
CA TYR A 372 11.04 -2.98 8.34
C TYR A 372 10.47 -3.58 9.66
N SER A 373 11.01 -4.69 10.11
CA SER A 373 10.84 -5.23 11.44
C SER A 373 11.64 -4.41 12.45
N VAL A 374 11.37 -3.12 12.48
CA VAL A 374 11.48 -2.46 13.76
C VAL A 374 10.41 -3.15 14.61
N ASP A 375 10.84 -3.91 15.61
CA ASP A 375 10.01 -4.17 16.77
C ASP A 375 9.66 -2.82 17.39
N VAL A 376 8.79 -2.08 16.68
CA VAL A 376 7.92 -1.17 17.37
C VAL A 376 7.16 -2.13 18.26
N GLU A 377 7.45 -2.13 19.57
CA GLU A 377 6.52 -2.66 20.56
C GLU A 377 5.17 -2.08 20.15
N THR A 378 4.42 -2.86 19.40
CA THR A 378 3.19 -2.40 18.76
C THR A 378 2.18 -2.36 19.87
N LEU A 379 2.01 -1.18 20.40
CA LEU A 379 0.98 -0.87 21.39
C LEU A 379 -0.43 -0.98 20.76
N ALA A 380 -0.51 -1.15 19.44
CA ALA A 380 -1.74 -1.45 18.75
C ALA A 380 -2.06 -2.96 18.90
N PRO A 381 -3.24 -3.31 19.40
CA PRO A 381 -3.66 -4.70 19.50
C PRO A 381 -3.79 -5.32 18.10
N ASP A 382 -3.34 -6.57 17.95
CA ASP A 382 -3.61 -7.39 16.76
C ASP A 382 -5.07 -7.85 16.79
N ARG A 383 -5.97 -6.90 16.53
CA ARG A 383 -7.40 -7.09 16.58
C ARG A 383 -7.98 -7.00 15.17
N GLN A 384 -8.57 -8.11 14.71
CA GLN A 384 -9.37 -8.11 13.51
C GLN A 384 -10.70 -7.39 13.80
N LEU A 385 -11.07 -6.48 12.91
CA LEU A 385 -12.28 -5.69 13.02
C LEU A 385 -13.41 -6.38 12.25
N GLU A 386 -14.55 -6.58 12.88
CA GLU A 386 -15.77 -7.00 12.21
C GLU A 386 -16.48 -5.75 11.67
N PHE A 387 -16.35 -5.50 10.38
CA PHE A 387 -17.11 -4.44 9.73
C PHE A 387 -18.51 -4.91 9.37
N PRO A 388 -19.52 -4.04 9.44
CA PRO A 388 -20.82 -4.33 8.87
C PRO A 388 -20.72 -4.70 7.39
N GLU A 389 -21.52 -5.66 6.91
CA GLU A 389 -21.43 -6.26 5.56
C GLU A 389 -21.46 -5.24 4.38
N ASN A 390 -21.88 -4.01 4.61
CA ASN A 390 -21.98 -2.95 3.60
C ASN A 390 -20.79 -1.99 3.55
N ILE A 391 -19.75 -2.24 4.32
CA ILE A 391 -18.54 -1.42 4.29
C ILE A 391 -17.55 -2.10 3.34
N LEU A 392 -17.42 -1.53 2.14
CA LEU A 392 -16.38 -1.91 1.20
C LEU A 392 -15.03 -1.53 1.81
N THR A 393 -14.37 -2.50 2.39
CA THR A 393 -12.93 -2.43 2.61
C THR A 393 -12.27 -2.60 1.25
N GLU A 394 -12.11 -1.51 0.53
CA GLU A 394 -11.19 -1.50 -0.60
C GLU A 394 -9.78 -1.65 -0.04
N SER A 395 -9.39 -2.91 0.17
CA SER A 395 -8.01 -3.27 0.47
C SER A 395 -7.16 -3.23 -0.80
N GLU A 396 -7.23 -2.16 -1.56
CA GLU A 396 -6.20 -1.87 -2.52
C GLU A 396 -4.98 -1.40 -1.72
N ASN A 397 -4.11 -2.34 -1.40
CA ASN A 397 -2.72 -2.10 -1.06
C ASN A 397 -2.00 -1.58 -2.32
N ARG A 398 -2.38 -0.41 -2.81
CA ARG A 398 -1.52 0.33 -3.71
C ARG A 398 -0.38 0.84 -2.86
N ASP A 399 0.82 0.47 -3.24
CA ASP A 399 2.01 0.95 -2.57
C ASP A 399 1.98 2.47 -2.55
N PHE A 400 2.01 3.02 -1.33
CA PHE A 400 2.05 4.46 -1.13
C PHE A 400 3.35 4.98 -1.73
N SER A 401 3.24 5.76 -2.80
CA SER A 401 4.39 6.47 -3.37
C SER A 401 4.39 7.93 -2.90
N PRO A 402 5.43 8.39 -2.22
CA PRO A 402 5.56 9.79 -1.86
C PRO A 402 5.72 10.70 -3.10
N LEU A 403 5.94 10.12 -4.29
CA LEU A 403 6.04 10.83 -5.57
C LEU A 403 4.68 11.18 -6.18
N SER A 404 3.60 10.53 -5.76
CA SER A 404 2.24 10.78 -6.27
C SER A 404 1.64 12.14 -5.84
N LEU A 405 2.41 12.96 -5.14
CA LEU A 405 2.07 14.32 -4.78
C LEU A 405 2.05 15.24 -6.01
N SER A 406 1.04 15.10 -6.85
CA SER A 406 0.75 16.12 -7.85
C SER A 406 -0.20 17.16 -7.24
N LEU A 407 0.34 18.27 -6.76
CA LEU A 407 -0.42 19.44 -6.31
C LEU A 407 -1.00 20.23 -7.50
N SER A 408 -1.54 19.53 -8.51
CA SER A 408 -2.26 20.16 -9.62
C SER A 408 -3.70 20.56 -9.25
N LEU A 409 -4.04 20.52 -7.95
CA LEU A 409 -5.34 20.92 -7.44
C LEU A 409 -5.48 22.45 -7.50
N ASP A 410 -6.68 22.94 -7.83
CA ASP A 410 -6.98 24.34 -7.66
C ASP A 410 -6.98 24.72 -6.15
N LEU A 411 -6.83 26.00 -5.88
CA LEU A 411 -6.66 26.50 -4.50
C LEU A 411 -7.88 26.18 -3.60
N GLU A 412 -9.07 26.10 -4.17
CA GLU A 412 -10.32 25.85 -3.44
C GLU A 412 -10.44 24.38 -3.05
N THR A 413 -10.19 23.47 -3.98
CA THR A 413 -10.13 22.01 -3.71
C THR A 413 -9.04 21.67 -2.71
N LEU A 414 -7.88 22.33 -2.80
CA LEU A 414 -6.81 22.14 -1.82
C LEU A 414 -7.22 22.61 -0.42
N LYS A 415 -7.95 23.72 -0.32
CA LYS A 415 -8.49 24.22 0.95
C LYS A 415 -9.50 23.22 1.55
N GLU A 416 -10.42 22.71 0.75
CA GLU A 416 -11.41 21.71 1.19
C GLU A 416 -10.74 20.43 1.69
N HIS A 417 -9.75 19.94 0.94
CA HIS A 417 -8.96 18.78 1.34
C HIS A 417 -8.18 19.01 2.64
N PHE A 418 -7.57 20.17 2.79
CA PHE A 418 -6.89 20.57 4.02
C PHE A 418 -7.85 20.59 5.21
N LEU A 419 -9.03 21.19 5.07
CA LEU A 419 -10.04 21.23 6.13
C LEU A 419 -10.54 19.82 6.50
N THR A 420 -10.68 18.93 5.53
CA THR A 420 -11.04 17.53 5.75
C THR A 420 -9.93 16.77 6.51
N ALA A 421 -8.67 16.96 6.14
CA ALA A 421 -7.53 16.37 6.85
C ALA A 421 -7.44 16.86 8.30
N GLU A 422 -7.63 18.16 8.53
CA GLU A 422 -7.67 18.75 9.88
C GLU A 422 -8.86 18.26 10.70
N TYR A 423 -10.01 18.05 10.06
CA TYR A 423 -11.14 17.40 10.69
C TYR A 423 -10.79 15.99 11.17
N GLY A 424 -10.17 15.20 10.30
CA GLY A 424 -9.66 13.88 10.64
C GLY A 424 -8.75 13.89 11.87
N LEU A 425 -7.76 14.78 11.88
CA LEU A 425 -6.84 14.93 13.01
C LEU A 425 -7.50 15.48 14.29
N GLY A 426 -8.52 16.31 14.15
CA GLY A 426 -9.18 16.98 15.28
C GLY A 426 -10.26 16.15 15.96
N MET A 427 -10.96 15.31 15.18
CA MET A 427 -12.09 14.53 15.67
C MET A 427 -11.74 13.10 16.02
N PHE A 428 -10.67 12.54 15.45
CA PHE A 428 -10.27 11.16 15.61
C PHE A 428 -8.94 11.04 16.35
N CYS A 429 -8.79 9.96 17.14
CA CYS A 429 -7.58 9.73 17.90
C CYS A 429 -6.52 9.02 17.06
N ASN A 430 -5.24 9.26 17.37
CA ASN A 430 -4.13 8.49 16.86
C ASN A 430 -3.53 7.61 17.97
N PHE A 431 -2.79 6.57 17.59
CA PHE A 431 -2.26 5.58 18.55
C PHE A 431 -1.35 6.22 19.61
N ARG A 432 -0.59 7.26 19.25
CA ARG A 432 0.29 7.94 20.19
C ARG A 432 -0.48 8.67 21.30
N GLN A 433 -1.61 9.28 20.97
CA GLN A 433 -2.46 9.94 21.98
C GLN A 433 -2.98 8.93 23.01
N VAL A 434 -3.29 7.71 22.56
CA VAL A 434 -3.71 6.62 23.45
C VAL A 434 -2.59 6.19 24.35
N ILE A 435 -1.35 6.08 23.85
CA ILE A 435 -0.16 5.78 24.67
C ILE A 435 0.03 6.82 25.77
N LEU A 436 0.06 8.11 25.41
CA LEU A 436 0.23 9.20 26.36
C LEU A 436 -0.84 9.18 27.46
N GLN A 437 -2.07 8.79 27.12
CA GLN A 437 -3.13 8.66 28.10
C GLN A 437 -2.91 7.45 29.03
N GLN A 438 -2.42 6.34 28.54
CA GLN A 438 -2.04 5.18 29.35
C GLN A 438 -0.89 5.50 30.30
N GLU A 439 0.03 6.39 29.90
CA GLU A 439 1.11 6.92 30.73
C GLU A 439 0.67 8.03 31.70
N GLY A 440 -0.60 8.40 31.68
CA GLY A 440 -1.18 9.43 32.57
C GLY A 440 -1.06 10.86 32.05
N GLU A 441 -0.60 11.06 30.83
CA GLU A 441 -0.58 12.36 30.18
C GLU A 441 -1.86 12.59 29.37
N VAL A 442 -2.64 13.59 29.72
CA VAL A 442 -3.87 13.94 28.98
C VAL A 442 -3.52 14.82 27.77
N PRO A 443 -3.77 14.36 26.55
CA PRO A 443 -3.58 15.19 25.35
C PRO A 443 -4.49 16.42 25.40
N ARG A 444 -3.93 17.62 25.46
CA ARG A 444 -4.66 18.89 25.65
C ARG A 444 -5.61 19.26 24.50
N ASN A 445 -5.56 18.54 23.38
CA ASN A 445 -6.23 18.91 22.13
C ASN A 445 -7.40 18.00 21.72
N LEU A 446 -7.71 16.95 22.48
CA LEU A 446 -8.89 16.13 22.21
C LEU A 446 -10.09 16.68 22.98
N ARG A 447 -11.20 16.93 22.27
CA ARG A 447 -12.45 17.37 22.86
C ARG A 447 -13.09 16.35 23.79
N HIS A 448 -12.71 15.09 23.66
CA HIS A 448 -13.26 13.96 24.41
C HIS A 448 -12.13 13.02 24.84
N ASP A 449 -12.38 12.28 25.91
CA ASP A 449 -11.53 11.19 26.35
C ASP A 449 -11.36 10.17 25.19
N PRO A 450 -10.15 9.97 24.67
CA PRO A 450 -9.91 9.08 23.53
C PRO A 450 -10.27 7.62 23.82
N MET A 451 -10.44 7.23 25.08
CA MET A 451 -10.72 5.84 25.47
C MET A 451 -12.22 5.56 25.70
N THR A 452 -13.07 6.57 25.88
CA THR A 452 -14.49 6.38 26.16
C THR A 452 -15.34 6.43 24.88
N GLY A 453 -15.89 5.28 24.47
CA GLY A 453 -16.88 5.20 23.41
C GLY A 453 -16.31 5.22 21.98
N ARG A 454 -15.01 4.93 21.82
CA ARG A 454 -14.40 4.77 20.51
C ARG A 454 -14.16 3.30 20.20
N PHE A 455 -14.36 2.95 18.94
CA PHE A 455 -14.18 1.57 18.49
C PHE A 455 -12.70 1.23 18.26
N LEU A 456 -11.91 2.17 17.74
CA LEU A 456 -10.49 2.01 17.43
C LEU A 456 -9.62 2.87 18.34
N SER A 457 -8.42 2.37 18.66
CA SER A 457 -7.37 3.13 19.37
C SER A 457 -6.51 3.99 18.41
N ASN A 458 -6.62 3.77 17.10
CA ASN A 458 -5.79 4.36 16.06
C ASN A 458 -6.63 4.81 14.86
N GLU A 459 -7.66 5.63 15.14
CA GLU A 459 -8.62 6.09 14.14
C GLU A 459 -7.96 6.91 13.01
N THR A 460 -6.98 7.76 13.35
CA THR A 460 -6.27 8.56 12.33
C THR A 460 -5.43 7.67 11.40
N GLU A 461 -4.79 6.63 11.93
CA GLU A 461 -4.05 5.65 11.16
C GLU A 461 -5.01 4.81 10.27
N PHE A 462 -6.22 4.52 10.78
CA PHE A 462 -7.28 3.92 9.94
C PHE A 462 -7.69 4.87 8.80
N LEU A 463 -7.81 6.17 9.03
CA LEU A 463 -8.10 7.14 7.97
C LEU A 463 -7.04 7.12 6.86
N LEU A 464 -5.78 6.84 7.20
CA LEU A 464 -4.69 6.75 6.23
C LEU A 464 -4.68 5.41 5.48
N VAL A 465 -4.92 4.29 6.17
CA VAL A 465 -4.66 2.95 5.63
C VAL A 465 -5.93 2.20 5.30
N GLY A 466 -6.98 2.27 6.14
CA GLY A 466 -8.29 1.69 5.88
C GLY A 466 -8.34 0.16 6.00
N GLN A 467 -7.45 -0.47 6.77
CA GLN A 467 -7.44 -1.92 6.96
C GLN A 467 -8.38 -2.35 8.08
N ASP A 468 -8.84 -3.58 8.00
CA ASP A 468 -9.72 -4.24 8.98
C ASP A 468 -8.99 -4.71 10.26
N ASN A 469 -7.74 -4.34 10.44
CA ASN A 469 -6.89 -4.72 11.56
C ASN A 469 -6.14 -3.50 12.09
N GLU A 470 -6.22 -3.25 13.40
CA GLU A 470 -5.59 -2.09 14.04
C GLU A 470 -4.06 -2.08 13.89
N TYR A 471 -3.41 -3.24 14.04
CA TYR A 471 -1.98 -3.38 13.83
C TYR A 471 -1.57 -3.02 12.41
N LYS A 472 -2.32 -3.51 11.41
CA LYS A 472 -2.05 -3.21 9.99
C LYS A 472 -2.20 -1.72 9.68
N ASN A 473 -3.10 -1.01 10.36
CA ASN A 473 -3.26 0.43 10.19
C ASN A 473 -2.04 1.22 10.71
N VAL A 474 -1.53 0.87 11.88
CA VAL A 474 -0.31 1.49 12.44
C VAL A 474 0.90 1.14 11.58
N GLU A 475 1.03 -0.12 11.17
CA GLU A 475 2.12 -0.58 10.33
C GLU A 475 2.11 0.07 8.93
N GLY A 476 0.94 0.17 8.30
CA GLY A 476 0.78 0.88 7.03
C GLY A 476 1.12 2.37 7.14
N THR A 477 0.72 3.02 8.24
CA THR A 477 1.10 4.42 8.52
C THR A 477 2.59 4.57 8.72
N ARG A 478 3.23 3.62 9.45
CA ARG A 478 4.69 3.57 9.60
C ARG A 478 5.39 3.50 8.26
N LYS A 479 4.98 2.57 7.38
CA LYS A 479 5.56 2.43 6.05
C LYS A 479 5.47 3.72 5.23
N ARG A 480 4.31 4.37 5.23
CA ARG A 480 4.09 5.65 4.54
C ARG A 480 4.96 6.77 5.11
N MET A 481 5.08 6.85 6.43
CA MET A 481 5.91 7.86 7.09
C MET A 481 7.40 7.63 6.82
N VAL A 482 7.86 6.38 6.90
CA VAL A 482 9.25 6.02 6.55
C VAL A 482 9.52 6.31 5.08
N ALA A 483 8.60 5.98 4.15
CA ALA A 483 8.76 6.30 2.72
C ALA A 483 8.90 7.80 2.47
N LEU A 484 8.04 8.63 3.08
CA LEU A 484 8.15 10.09 2.99
C LEU A 484 9.49 10.59 3.56
N ARG A 485 9.88 10.08 4.72
CA ARG A 485 11.18 10.45 5.35
C ARG A 485 12.37 10.00 4.51
N THR A 486 12.28 8.83 3.86
CA THR A 486 13.34 8.32 2.98
C THR A 486 13.59 9.27 1.81
N LEU A 487 12.52 9.75 1.16
CA LEU A 487 12.64 10.75 0.10
C LEU A 487 13.35 12.03 0.60
N LEU A 488 12.96 12.54 1.76
CA LEU A 488 13.52 13.76 2.33
C LEU A 488 14.98 13.57 2.80
N ASN A 489 15.29 12.44 3.41
CA ASN A 489 16.65 12.10 3.83
C ASN A 489 17.57 11.85 2.64
N MET A 490 17.05 11.23 1.57
CA MET A 490 17.77 11.09 0.31
C MET A 490 18.10 12.46 -0.30
N ALA A 491 17.13 13.39 -0.29
CA ALA A 491 17.36 14.76 -0.73
C ALA A 491 18.51 15.44 0.02
N TYR A 492 18.59 15.23 1.32
CA TYR A 492 19.70 15.75 2.13
C TYR A 492 21.04 15.09 1.75
N LEU A 493 21.08 13.75 1.66
CA LEU A 493 22.32 13.02 1.32
C LEU A 493 22.87 13.41 -0.06
N LEU A 494 22.01 13.67 -1.03
CA LEU A 494 22.39 14.14 -2.37
C LEU A 494 22.84 15.60 -2.38
N ALA A 495 22.28 16.43 -1.49
CA ALA A 495 22.63 17.84 -1.38
C ALA A 495 23.93 18.09 -0.59
N ASP A 496 24.31 17.21 0.35
CA ASP A 496 25.54 17.34 1.12
C ASP A 496 26.73 16.72 0.37
N PRO A 497 27.73 17.52 -0.09
CA PRO A 497 28.84 17.02 -0.89
C PRO A 497 29.72 15.99 -0.17
N GLU A 498 29.84 16.08 1.15
CA GLU A 498 30.65 15.17 1.95
C GLU A 498 29.97 13.79 2.06
N LYS A 499 28.65 13.77 2.31
CA LYS A 499 27.87 12.54 2.35
C LYS A 499 27.81 11.86 0.98
N ARG A 500 27.61 12.63 -0.06
CA ARG A 500 27.63 12.15 -1.45
C ARG A 500 28.98 11.51 -1.81
N GLN A 501 30.08 12.14 -1.46
CA GLN A 501 31.41 11.58 -1.70
C GLN A 501 31.61 10.25 -0.95
N GLN A 502 31.16 10.12 0.29
CA GLN A 502 31.23 8.87 1.05
C GLN A 502 30.46 7.74 0.34
N ILE A 503 29.27 8.04 -0.22
CA ILE A 503 28.47 7.06 -0.98
C ILE A 503 29.23 6.67 -2.27
N GLU A 504 29.77 7.63 -3.01
CA GLU A 504 30.53 7.40 -4.26
C GLU A 504 31.78 6.54 -4.02
N GLU A 505 32.55 6.84 -2.97
CA GLU A 505 33.75 6.06 -2.61
C GLU A 505 33.38 4.61 -2.24
N LEU A 506 32.35 4.42 -1.43
CA LEU A 506 31.90 3.08 -1.02
C LEU A 506 31.32 2.31 -2.21
N ALA A 507 30.53 2.95 -3.07
CA ALA A 507 29.99 2.34 -4.29
C ALA A 507 31.10 1.92 -5.27
N ALA A 508 32.15 2.73 -5.41
CA ALA A 508 33.30 2.37 -6.21
C ALA A 508 34.08 1.16 -5.67
N MET A 509 34.13 1.01 -4.35
CA MET A 509 34.75 -0.17 -3.70
C MET A 509 33.94 -1.45 -3.86
N THR A 510 32.60 -1.32 -3.93
CA THR A 510 31.66 -2.45 -4.01
C THR A 510 31.27 -2.81 -5.45
N GLY A 511 31.39 -1.86 -6.39
CA GLY A 511 30.80 -1.93 -7.73
C GLY A 511 31.46 -2.87 -8.72
N GLY A 512 32.43 -3.69 -8.34
CA GLY A 512 33.03 -4.72 -9.20
C GLY A 512 32.17 -5.95 -9.41
N ILE A 513 30.86 -5.91 -9.21
CA ILE A 513 29.99 -7.06 -9.03
C ILE A 513 29.06 -7.26 -10.25
N LEU A 514 29.02 -8.34 -10.69
CA LEU A 514 28.37 -9.46 -11.37
C LEU A 514 27.08 -9.22 -12.17
N LEU A 515 26.29 -8.19 -11.97
CA LEU A 515 25.22 -7.82 -12.92
C LEU A 515 25.84 -6.95 -14.04
N PRO A 516 26.07 -7.50 -15.23
CA PRO A 516 26.69 -6.74 -16.31
C PRO A 516 25.84 -5.54 -16.72
N GLY A 517 26.43 -4.37 -16.59
CA GLY A 517 25.84 -3.10 -17.03
C GLY A 517 25.49 -2.11 -15.92
N ILE A 518 25.14 -2.55 -14.71
CA ILE A 518 24.58 -1.67 -13.68
C ILE A 518 25.26 -1.75 -12.30
N GLY A 519 26.32 -2.54 -12.14
CA GLY A 519 26.93 -2.84 -10.83
C GLY A 519 27.23 -1.63 -9.94
N ASN A 520 27.89 -0.59 -10.45
CA ASN A 520 28.19 0.62 -9.66
C ASN A 520 26.94 1.45 -9.36
N ALA A 521 25.99 1.51 -10.29
CA ALA A 521 24.74 2.27 -10.11
C ALA A 521 23.86 1.60 -9.05
N VAL A 522 23.78 0.27 -9.06
CA VAL A 522 23.04 -0.51 -8.04
C VAL A 522 23.70 -0.35 -6.67
N ALA A 523 25.02 -0.45 -6.57
CA ALA A 523 25.74 -0.25 -5.32
C ALA A 523 25.53 1.16 -4.75
N TYR A 524 25.63 2.19 -5.61
CA TYR A 524 25.34 3.57 -5.23
C TYR A 524 23.91 3.73 -4.72
N GLY A 525 22.93 3.23 -5.48
CA GLY A 525 21.53 3.28 -5.14
C GLY A 525 21.20 2.54 -3.84
N LEU A 526 21.80 1.35 -3.63
CA LEU A 526 21.63 0.58 -2.41
C LEU A 526 22.14 1.33 -1.17
N ILE A 527 23.36 1.89 -1.25
CA ILE A 527 23.95 2.63 -0.15
C ILE A 527 23.14 3.89 0.16
N LEU A 528 22.78 4.65 -0.88
CA LEU A 528 21.96 5.85 -0.76
C LEU A 528 20.60 5.55 -0.13
N THR A 529 19.89 4.57 -0.68
CA THR A 529 18.56 4.17 -0.20
C THR A 529 18.66 3.56 1.20
N GLY A 530 19.60 2.65 1.44
CA GLY A 530 19.82 2.02 2.75
C GLY A 530 20.11 3.03 3.84
N TRP A 531 21.00 3.99 3.58
CA TRP A 531 21.28 5.05 4.54
C TRP A 531 20.08 5.96 4.79
N SER A 532 19.35 6.32 3.72
CA SER A 532 18.14 7.13 3.84
C SER A 532 17.04 6.42 4.64
N VAL A 533 16.85 5.10 4.43
CA VAL A 533 15.88 4.29 5.17
C VAL A 533 16.27 4.15 6.64
N ALA A 534 17.54 3.84 6.93
CA ALA A 534 18.03 3.72 8.30
C ALA A 534 17.77 5.01 9.11
N GLU A 535 18.10 6.16 8.53
CA GLU A 535 17.80 7.47 9.14
C GLU A 535 16.28 7.69 9.31
N SER A 536 15.47 7.23 8.36
CA SER A 536 14.00 7.39 8.39
C SER A 536 13.34 6.51 9.45
N VAL A 537 13.88 5.34 9.70
CA VAL A 537 13.44 4.45 10.79
C VAL A 537 13.73 5.10 12.14
N GLU A 538 14.92 5.70 12.32
CA GLU A 538 15.25 6.46 13.52
C GLU A 538 14.37 7.70 13.70
N ASP A 539 14.01 8.38 12.61
CA ASP A 539 13.06 9.48 12.64
C ASP A 539 11.67 9.02 13.12
N TYR A 540 11.19 7.89 12.60
CA TYR A 540 9.92 7.32 13.05
C TYR A 540 9.95 6.93 14.52
N ARG A 541 11.02 6.28 15.01
CA ARG A 541 11.22 5.98 16.44
C ARG A 541 11.19 7.24 17.29
N ALA A 542 11.86 8.30 16.84
CA ALA A 542 11.84 9.59 17.51
C ALA A 542 10.42 10.18 17.60
N LEU A 543 9.71 10.21 16.48
CA LEU A 543 8.34 10.73 16.41
C LEU A 543 7.36 9.96 17.31
N THR A 544 7.47 8.64 17.36
CA THR A 544 6.63 7.80 18.25
C THR A 544 6.93 8.03 19.72
N ARG A 545 8.18 8.36 20.08
CA ARG A 545 8.59 8.75 21.44
C ARG A 545 8.26 10.22 21.79
N GLY A 546 7.74 11.01 20.85
CA GLY A 546 7.34 12.40 21.04
C GLY A 546 8.38 13.44 20.73
N ILE A 547 9.47 13.02 20.21
CA ILE A 547 10.54 13.90 19.77
C ILE A 547 10.14 14.49 18.43
N ARG A 548 10.45 15.75 18.23
CA ARG A 548 10.19 16.43 16.96
C ARG A 548 11.32 16.17 15.98
N VAL A 549 10.98 16.01 14.71
CA VAL A 549 11.93 15.77 13.62
C VAL A 549 11.75 16.86 12.58
N PRO A 550 12.80 17.58 12.18
CA PRO A 550 12.70 18.59 11.13
C PRO A 550 12.33 17.95 9.79
N LEU A 551 11.51 18.63 8.99
CA LEU A 551 11.12 18.12 7.68
C LEU A 551 12.34 17.98 6.76
N MET A 552 13.09 19.05 6.58
CA MET A 552 14.39 19.04 5.91
C MET A 552 15.49 18.98 6.96
N LYS A 553 16.43 18.05 6.79
CA LYS A 553 17.55 17.87 7.69
C LYS A 553 18.76 18.71 7.32
N ASP A 554 19.58 18.93 8.31
CA ASP A 554 20.92 19.50 8.22
C ASP A 554 21.93 18.55 8.86
N ARG A 555 23.19 18.97 8.95
CA ARG A 555 24.27 18.15 9.54
C ARG A 555 24.06 17.82 11.02
N GLU A 556 23.37 18.68 11.77
CA GLU A 556 23.16 18.50 13.21
C GLU A 556 21.98 17.57 13.48
N SER A 557 20.98 17.57 12.61
CA SER A 557 19.77 16.77 12.74
C SER A 557 19.83 15.41 12.04
N PHE A 558 20.81 15.19 11.15
CA PHE A 558 21.05 13.88 10.52
C PHE A 558 21.95 13.04 11.41
N ARG A 559 21.48 11.90 11.89
CA ARG A 559 22.03 11.19 13.05
C ARG A 559 22.84 9.95 12.71
N THR A 560 22.44 9.24 11.67
CA THR A 560 23.11 7.99 11.31
C THR A 560 24.46 8.25 10.63
N ASP A 561 25.43 7.40 10.92
CA ASP A 561 26.73 7.40 10.25
C ASP A 561 26.89 6.09 9.45
N LEU A 562 27.42 6.21 8.24
CA LEU A 562 27.54 5.08 7.32
C LEU A 562 28.44 3.97 7.87
N SER A 563 29.50 4.32 8.61
CA SER A 563 30.41 3.34 9.23
C SER A 563 29.73 2.52 10.32
N THR A 564 28.88 3.15 11.11
CA THR A 564 28.10 2.51 12.18
C THR A 564 27.05 1.56 11.60
N LEU A 565 26.38 2.00 10.54
CA LEU A 565 25.38 1.18 9.84
C LEU A 565 26.01 -0.07 9.20
N LEU A 566 27.18 0.07 8.57
CA LEU A 566 27.90 -1.07 8.00
C LEU A 566 28.40 -2.06 9.07
N ALA A 567 28.65 -1.57 10.28
CA ALA A 567 29.00 -2.41 11.43
C ALA A 567 27.78 -3.12 12.06
N GLY A 568 26.56 -2.80 11.62
CA GLY A 568 25.31 -3.32 12.20
C GLY A 568 25.02 -2.77 13.61
N GLU A 569 25.56 -1.60 13.92
CA GLU A 569 25.36 -0.94 15.22
C GLU A 569 24.20 0.07 15.11
N SER A 570 23.29 0.03 16.08
CA SER A 570 22.23 1.05 16.17
C SER A 570 22.82 2.39 16.62
N PRO A 571 22.35 3.53 16.08
CA PRO A 571 22.78 4.85 16.53
C PRO A 571 22.52 5.05 18.02
N GLU A 572 23.45 5.70 18.72
CA GLU A 572 23.23 6.08 20.11
C GLU A 572 22.03 7.05 20.23
N GLU A 573 21.18 6.84 21.25
CA GLU A 573 20.00 7.67 21.52
C GLU A 573 20.38 9.09 21.97
N GLN A 574 20.78 9.95 21.06
CA GLN A 574 21.03 11.37 21.35
C GLN A 574 19.92 12.26 20.79
N TYR A 575 18.80 12.29 21.50
CA TYR A 575 17.69 13.18 21.14
C TYR A 575 17.75 14.48 21.96
N GLN A 576 18.42 15.51 21.48
CA GLN A 576 18.53 16.78 22.19
C GLN A 576 17.75 17.95 21.54
N ASN A 577 17.19 17.79 20.34
CA ASN A 577 16.59 18.93 19.65
C ASN A 577 15.05 18.84 19.64
N ASN A 578 14.40 19.90 20.16
CA ASN A 578 12.93 20.06 20.16
C ASN A 578 12.42 20.83 18.92
N GLU A 579 13.30 21.12 17.97
CA GLU A 579 12.94 21.80 16.75
C GLU A 579 12.45 20.81 15.69
N GLY A 580 11.41 21.16 14.95
CA GLY A 580 10.84 20.33 13.91
C GLY A 580 9.37 19.97 14.11
N MET A 581 8.90 19.02 13.34
CA MET A 581 7.50 18.59 13.29
C MET A 581 7.25 17.40 14.22
N SER A 582 6.08 17.39 14.83
CA SER A 582 5.59 16.30 15.68
C SER A 582 4.97 15.17 14.84
N TYR A 583 4.76 14.00 15.44
CA TYR A 583 4.05 12.87 14.82
C TYR A 583 2.72 13.29 14.18
N ARG A 584 1.90 14.09 14.89
CA ARG A 584 0.63 14.61 14.37
C ARG A 584 0.79 15.50 13.14
N GLN A 585 1.86 16.30 13.07
CA GLN A 585 2.12 17.14 11.90
C GLN A 585 2.55 16.30 10.69
N TYR A 586 3.26 15.20 10.90
CA TYR A 586 3.53 14.22 9.85
C TYR A 586 2.27 13.48 9.38
N LEU A 587 1.37 13.10 10.30
CA LEU A 587 0.06 12.55 9.92
C LEU A 587 -0.75 13.53 9.06
N ARG A 588 -0.68 14.84 9.36
CA ARG A 588 -1.31 15.89 8.53
C ARG A 588 -0.82 15.83 7.09
N ILE A 589 0.50 15.76 6.90
CA ILE A 589 1.10 15.66 5.57
C ILE A 589 0.58 14.41 4.86
N LEU A 590 0.60 13.26 5.52
CA LEU A 590 0.14 12.00 4.93
C LEU A 590 -1.35 12.03 4.58
N LEU A 591 -2.22 12.64 5.41
CA LEU A 591 -3.64 12.80 5.11
C LEU A 591 -3.89 13.71 3.90
N LEU A 592 -3.07 14.75 3.72
CA LEU A 592 -3.13 15.61 2.53
C LEU A 592 -2.67 14.89 1.25
N MET A 593 -1.90 13.82 1.39
CA MET A 593 -1.46 12.98 0.26
C MET A 593 -2.46 11.87 -0.08
N GLU A 594 -3.43 11.60 0.80
CA GLU A 594 -4.44 10.57 0.59
C GLU A 594 -5.53 11.07 -0.37
N ASN A 595 -6.19 10.16 -1.07
CA ASN A 595 -7.34 10.50 -1.91
C ASN A 595 -8.51 11.00 -1.06
N GLN A 596 -9.07 12.17 -1.39
CA GLN A 596 -10.13 12.83 -0.62
C GLN A 596 -11.40 11.99 -0.51
N GLU A 597 -11.83 11.33 -1.59
CA GLU A 597 -13.01 10.47 -1.57
C GLU A 597 -12.81 9.27 -0.63
N LYS A 598 -11.62 8.64 -0.66
CA LYS A 598 -11.26 7.54 0.27
C LYS A 598 -11.27 8.03 1.71
N LEU A 599 -10.73 9.21 1.97
CA LEU A 599 -10.71 9.81 3.31
C LEU A 599 -12.13 10.03 3.83
N ILE A 600 -13.03 10.60 3.03
CA ILE A 600 -14.44 10.81 3.40
C ILE A 600 -15.16 9.47 3.67
N ARG A 601 -14.96 8.45 2.82
CA ARG A 601 -15.56 7.12 3.03
C ARG A 601 -15.07 6.46 4.32
N ARG A 602 -13.80 6.62 4.65
CA ARG A 602 -13.23 6.11 5.92
C ARG A 602 -13.76 6.90 7.13
N ILE A 603 -14.00 8.20 7.00
CA ILE A 603 -14.69 9.00 8.03
C ILE A 603 -16.11 8.48 8.24
N GLN A 604 -16.88 8.18 7.17
CA GLN A 604 -18.21 7.57 7.28
C GLN A 604 -18.15 6.25 8.04
N THR A 605 -17.15 5.41 7.76
CA THR A 605 -16.93 4.15 8.46
C THR A 605 -16.70 4.36 9.95
N LEU A 606 -15.82 5.29 10.33
CA LEU A 606 -15.56 5.61 11.74
C LEU A 606 -16.79 6.16 12.46
N LEU A 607 -17.58 6.99 11.79
CA LEU A 607 -18.84 7.49 12.35
C LEU A 607 -19.81 6.35 12.67
N ARG A 608 -19.96 5.36 11.77
CA ARG A 608 -20.79 4.17 11.99
C ARG A 608 -20.27 3.27 13.12
N LEU A 609 -18.95 3.10 13.19
CA LEU A 609 -18.31 2.27 14.22
C LEU A 609 -18.43 2.91 15.62
N ASN A 610 -18.25 4.22 15.71
CA ASN A 610 -18.27 4.95 16.97
C ASN A 610 -19.70 5.27 17.45
N GLU A 611 -20.65 5.42 16.53
CA GLU A 611 -22.04 5.76 16.82
C GLU A 611 -22.99 4.76 16.12
N PRO A 612 -23.07 3.50 16.58
CA PRO A 612 -23.88 2.47 15.92
C PRO A 612 -25.39 2.78 15.92
N SER A 613 -25.83 3.68 16.81
CA SER A 613 -27.22 4.15 16.86
C SER A 613 -27.58 5.15 15.76
N VAL A 614 -26.58 5.69 15.05
CA VAL A 614 -26.77 6.68 13.99
C VAL A 614 -26.64 6.00 12.64
N LEU A 615 -27.76 5.89 11.94
CA LEU A 615 -27.80 5.41 10.56
C LEU A 615 -27.53 6.59 9.62
N LEU A 616 -26.40 6.58 8.91
CA LEU A 616 -26.04 7.67 8.00
C LEU A 616 -27.03 7.79 6.84
N GLU A 617 -27.66 6.71 6.43
CA GLU A 617 -28.72 6.64 5.43
C GLU A 617 -29.98 7.40 5.88
N GLU A 618 -30.24 7.44 7.18
CA GLU A 618 -31.36 8.14 7.79
C GLU A 618 -30.97 9.54 8.30
N SER A 619 -29.70 9.90 8.21
CA SER A 619 -29.17 11.18 8.69
C SER A 619 -29.31 12.27 7.63
N VAL A 620 -30.42 12.99 7.68
CA VAL A 620 -30.83 13.97 6.67
C VAL A 620 -30.29 15.34 7.01
N THR A 621 -29.64 15.98 6.02
CA THR A 621 -29.15 17.37 6.11
C THR A 621 -30.03 18.36 5.35
N ALA A 622 -30.75 17.89 4.33
CA ALA A 622 -31.73 18.67 3.59
C ALA A 622 -32.94 17.83 3.20
N PHE A 623 -34.12 18.44 3.21
CA PHE A 623 -35.36 17.78 2.86
C PHE A 623 -36.25 18.65 1.98
N ARG A 624 -37.06 18.02 1.15
CA ARG A 624 -38.06 18.65 0.32
C ARG A 624 -39.45 18.39 0.88
N VAL A 625 -40.24 19.44 0.96
CA VAL A 625 -41.62 19.38 1.41
C VAL A 625 -42.54 19.71 0.27
N SER A 626 -43.63 18.98 0.18
CA SER A 626 -44.77 19.31 -0.70
C SER A 626 -46.07 18.92 0.00
N GLY A 627 -47.11 19.70 -0.28
CA GLY A 627 -48.41 19.42 0.32
C GLY A 627 -49.50 20.34 -0.16
N THR A 628 -50.70 20.06 0.31
CA THR A 628 -51.92 20.83 0.01
C THR A 628 -52.63 21.17 1.33
N VAL A 629 -53.02 22.42 1.50
CA VAL A 629 -53.83 22.88 2.64
C VAL A 629 -55.18 23.36 2.18
N LEU A 630 -56.18 23.17 3.02
CA LEU A 630 -57.53 23.68 2.84
C LEU A 630 -57.78 24.82 3.80
N PRO A 631 -58.11 26.03 3.29
CA PRO A 631 -58.60 27.11 4.14
C PRO A 631 -59.95 26.77 4.77
N GLU A 632 -60.14 27.02 6.04
CA GLU A 632 -61.39 26.76 6.77
C GLU A 632 -62.62 27.39 6.13
N ASN A 633 -62.46 28.53 5.43
CA ASN A 633 -63.54 29.22 4.76
C ASN A 633 -63.77 28.79 3.32
N GLY A 634 -63.08 27.74 2.83
CA GLY A 634 -63.24 27.19 1.49
C GLY A 634 -62.87 28.09 0.32
N MET A 635 -62.20 29.24 0.60
CA MET A 635 -61.71 30.13 -0.45
C MET A 635 -60.28 30.63 -0.14
N PRO A 636 -59.31 30.28 -0.98
CA PRO A 636 -59.39 29.41 -2.19
C PRO A 636 -59.71 27.95 -1.85
N PRO A 637 -60.19 27.14 -2.83
CA PRO A 637 -60.60 25.77 -2.53
C PRO A 637 -59.49 24.88 -2.03
N SER A 638 -58.24 25.11 -2.46
CA SER A 638 -57.03 24.52 -1.93
C SER A 638 -55.81 25.40 -2.20
N MET A 639 -54.75 25.21 -1.49
CA MET A 639 -53.47 25.88 -1.73
C MET A 639 -52.35 24.82 -1.68
N ASP A 640 -51.65 24.68 -2.80
CA ASP A 640 -50.46 23.83 -2.86
C ASP A 640 -49.24 24.61 -2.40
N PHE A 641 -48.31 23.89 -1.72
CA PHE A 641 -47.05 24.42 -1.29
C PHE A 641 -45.92 23.45 -1.53
N SER A 642 -44.75 23.96 -1.74
CA SER A 642 -43.51 23.19 -1.86
C SER A 642 -42.33 24.05 -1.44
N GLY A 643 -41.29 23.41 -0.94
CA GLY A 643 -40.05 24.06 -0.56
C GLY A 643 -38.94 23.05 -0.28
N GLU A 644 -37.70 23.51 -0.38
CA GLU A 644 -36.51 22.75 -0.01
C GLU A 644 -35.81 23.48 1.14
N TYR A 645 -35.42 22.73 2.15
CA TYR A 645 -34.86 23.25 3.39
C TYR A 645 -33.69 22.38 3.85
N GLY A 646 -32.62 23.00 4.31
CA GLY A 646 -31.44 22.33 4.81
C GLY A 646 -30.62 23.20 5.74
N TYR A 647 -29.58 22.63 6.28
CA TYR A 647 -28.56 23.39 6.98
C TYR A 647 -27.74 24.14 5.92
N GLU A 648 -27.80 25.48 5.93
CA GLU A 648 -26.99 26.37 5.08
C GLU A 648 -25.76 26.88 5.83
#